data_5172d7d506281c9474d1001235d27c58
#
_entry.id   5172d7d506281c9474d1001235d27c58
#
_cell.length_a   1.000
_cell.length_b   1.000
_cell.length_c   1.000
_cell.angle_alpha   90.00
_cell.angle_beta   90.00
_cell.angle_gamma   90.00
#
_symmetry.space_group_name_H-M   'P 1'
#
loop_
_entity.id
_entity.type
_entity.pdbx_description
1 polymer ?
#
loop_
_entity_poly.entity_id
_entity_poly.type
_entity_poly.pdbx_seq_one_letter_code
_entity_poly.pdbx_strand_id
1 'polypeptide(L)'
;MSNGNHFPAVNSGVPRHRLVRLHPREDAFEVTQGRAVLSTALSGFIHAGTSEGLYVHQTRMLSCYRWLIDGTEPMPVALSNVEQHSWMGYYISLPHNLGEENRDRGSGEMAAVSEKSLELRLSRSVAYGVHEDVDLTNYTQKRAEFELKLELDADFADQEEVTGRRRQFGELSCAWRRGSEGNWELFFDYRVQHHYEHQGDTGDASIHRSVAIQVTNSGSEPSCSGKAIVFTISLEPLERWHTCIRVVTHVEHEADLPLYGCYAFETTEHPFDVKRRTFLEESAGFSAPGSGSLASIVAQALEQARLDLAALRLHDLDQGERAWVPAAGVPIFVALFGRDALTAAWEAAMLSSQIAQGTLPVLARLQGTKVDDWRDEQPGRMLHEAHTAPLATLGYNPRARYYGSATTSGFFPVVLAELWHWTGDRELVRPLVEPALKGLRWKDEWADLDGDGFSEYLTRSTQGVKNQGWKDSSDAIVYPDGSEVEPPISTCEEQAFLYVAKVHMSELLWWLDMKTESRRLYHEAAELKKRFNEAFWMPDKGYFALGLDSRGRQISSIASNAGHCVACGIADESLVKPTIKRLFAKDLFSGWGVRTLSADHPAYNPFSYHRGTVWPVEHGSFAIGLMRYGLHDYLQKMTRGMFEAAALFDFHRLPEVFSGHSRDERHPFPAMYPKTNWPQAWSCSVVFTLVQCMLGLYPYAPLNGLFLDPHLPEWLPEITVSNLHVGKAVVSIRFYREKDGGSDYEVLDKRGPLHVVRQPSPWSFTASPAERFVDALTSVLPGK
;
A
#
# COMPACT_ATOMS: atom_id res chain seq x y z
N MET A 1 -6.64 27.71 -39.17
CA MET A 1 -7.37 26.44 -39.46
C MET A 1 -6.87 25.45 -38.41
N SER A 2 -7.61 25.35 -37.32
CA SER A 2 -7.27 24.47 -36.18
C SER A 2 -7.67 23.05 -36.52
N ASN A 3 -6.69 22.20 -36.77
CA ASN A 3 -6.93 20.74 -36.82
C ASN A 3 -7.12 20.25 -35.38
N GLY A 4 -8.36 20.27 -34.90
CA GLY A 4 -8.74 19.56 -33.70
C GLY A 4 -8.55 18.05 -33.89
N ASN A 5 -7.57 17.49 -33.23
CA ASN A 5 -7.50 16.05 -33.04
C ASN A 5 -8.67 15.64 -32.14
N HIS A 6 -9.85 15.41 -32.75
CA HIS A 6 -10.91 14.70 -32.07
C HIS A 6 -10.44 13.25 -31.84
N PHE A 7 -10.00 12.97 -30.60
CA PHE A 7 -9.97 11.58 -30.17
C PHE A 7 -11.37 10.99 -30.34
N PRO A 8 -11.53 9.81 -30.95
CA PRO A 8 -12.82 9.16 -30.97
C PRO A 8 -13.28 9.07 -29.50
N ALA A 9 -14.48 9.58 -29.24
CA ALA A 9 -15.09 9.45 -27.93
C ALA A 9 -15.02 7.97 -27.55
N VAL A 10 -14.16 7.63 -26.59
CA VAL A 10 -14.26 6.35 -25.91
C VAL A 10 -15.66 6.37 -25.32
N ASN A 11 -16.51 5.47 -25.79
CA ASN A 11 -17.87 5.33 -25.30
C ASN A 11 -17.80 5.39 -23.78
N SER A 12 -18.36 6.42 -23.19
CA SER A 12 -18.25 6.78 -21.77
C SER A 12 -19.14 5.86 -20.93
N GLY A 13 -19.03 4.56 -21.17
CA GLY A 13 -19.72 3.61 -20.35
C GLY A 13 -18.88 3.28 -19.11
N VAL A 14 -19.03 4.02 -18.01
CA VAL A 14 -19.15 3.34 -16.72
C VAL A 14 -20.11 2.18 -16.99
N PRO A 15 -19.75 0.93 -16.71
CA PRO A 15 -20.66 -0.18 -16.96
C PRO A 15 -22.02 0.21 -16.39
N ARG A 16 -23.06 0.24 -17.23
CA ARG A 16 -24.42 0.60 -16.79
C ARG A 16 -24.96 -0.38 -15.74
N HIS A 17 -24.17 -1.40 -15.44
CA HIS A 17 -24.41 -2.40 -14.42
C HIS A 17 -24.08 -1.84 -13.03
N ARG A 18 -25.04 -1.17 -12.41
CA ARG A 18 -24.96 -0.66 -11.04
C ARG A 18 -24.68 -1.74 -9.98
N LEU A 19 -24.68 -3.02 -10.39
CA LEU A 19 -24.47 -4.18 -9.53
C LEU A 19 -23.05 -4.73 -9.54
N VAL A 20 -22.16 -4.23 -10.43
CA VAL A 20 -20.76 -4.70 -10.45
C VAL A 20 -20.04 -4.16 -9.21
N ARG A 21 -19.52 -5.08 -8.42
CA ARG A 21 -18.60 -4.82 -7.30
C ARG A 21 -17.48 -5.86 -7.38
N LEU A 22 -16.25 -5.38 -7.37
CA LEU A 22 -15.06 -6.22 -7.46
C LEU A 22 -14.35 -6.21 -6.12
N HIS A 23 -14.22 -7.40 -5.54
CA HIS A 23 -13.46 -7.66 -4.33
C HIS A 23 -12.21 -8.48 -4.68
N PRO A 24 -11.00 -8.04 -4.37
CA PRO A 24 -9.76 -8.74 -4.76
C PRO A 24 -9.61 -10.14 -4.19
N ARG A 25 -10.24 -10.41 -3.05
CA ARG A 25 -10.27 -11.72 -2.39
C ARG A 25 -11.70 -12.04 -2.00
N GLU A 26 -12.47 -12.59 -2.93
CA GLU A 26 -13.88 -12.92 -2.73
C GLU A 26 -14.11 -13.98 -1.65
N ASP A 27 -13.08 -14.71 -1.25
CA ASP A 27 -13.13 -15.86 -0.35
C ASP A 27 -12.65 -15.57 1.09
N ALA A 28 -12.27 -14.31 1.41
CA ALA A 28 -11.69 -13.99 2.70
C ALA A 28 -12.11 -12.62 3.26
N PHE A 29 -12.20 -12.54 4.60
CA PHE A 29 -12.18 -11.28 5.36
C PHE A 29 -10.78 -11.05 5.93
N GLU A 30 -10.29 -9.81 5.80
CA GLU A 30 -9.01 -9.38 6.36
C GLU A 30 -9.26 -8.32 7.44
N VAL A 31 -8.79 -8.60 8.66
CA VAL A 31 -8.85 -7.68 9.80
C VAL A 31 -7.42 -7.43 10.27
N THR A 32 -6.99 -6.16 10.33
CA THR A 32 -5.57 -5.87 10.57
C THR A 32 -5.34 -4.64 11.43
N GLN A 33 -4.29 -4.69 12.24
CA GLN A 33 -3.69 -3.53 12.89
C GLN A 33 -2.21 -3.79 13.18
N GLY A 34 -1.36 -2.83 12.81
CA GLY A 34 0.08 -2.96 12.98
C GLY A 34 0.64 -4.17 12.23
N ARG A 35 1.25 -5.11 12.96
CA ARG A 35 1.82 -6.33 12.39
C ARG A 35 0.93 -7.58 12.50
N ALA A 36 -0.29 -7.40 12.98
CA ALA A 36 -1.26 -8.47 13.11
C ALA A 36 -2.25 -8.46 11.94
N VAL A 37 -2.50 -9.61 11.34
CA VAL A 37 -3.52 -9.84 10.30
C VAL A 37 -4.30 -11.10 10.65
N LEU A 38 -5.61 -10.96 10.79
CA LEU A 38 -6.54 -12.07 10.87
C LEU A 38 -7.21 -12.24 9.50
N SER A 39 -6.86 -13.31 8.81
CA SER A 39 -7.47 -13.71 7.53
C SER A 39 -8.40 -14.90 7.78
N THR A 40 -9.68 -14.75 7.43
CA THR A 40 -10.70 -15.77 7.64
C THR A 40 -11.47 -16.06 6.35
N ALA A 41 -12.07 -17.24 6.24
CA ALA A 41 -13.06 -17.52 5.20
C ALA A 41 -14.27 -16.59 5.30
N LEU A 42 -15.14 -16.62 4.29
CA LEU A 42 -16.41 -15.89 4.30
C LEU A 42 -17.34 -16.33 5.45
N SER A 43 -17.10 -17.51 6.05
CA SER A 43 -17.78 -17.91 7.30
C SER A 43 -17.32 -17.11 8.52
N GLY A 44 -16.24 -16.32 8.43
CA GLY A 44 -15.59 -15.65 9.56
C GLY A 44 -14.69 -16.58 10.39
N PHE A 45 -14.43 -17.83 9.93
CA PHE A 45 -13.61 -18.82 10.61
C PHE A 45 -12.29 -19.07 9.87
N ILE A 46 -11.32 -19.65 10.57
CA ILE A 46 -10.08 -20.16 10.01
C ILE A 46 -10.21 -21.69 9.90
N HIS A 47 -10.11 -22.21 8.68
CA HIS A 47 -10.20 -23.64 8.42
C HIS A 47 -8.82 -24.28 8.26
N ALA A 48 -8.63 -25.44 8.85
CA ALA A 48 -7.37 -26.17 8.74
C ALA A 48 -7.04 -26.52 7.28
N GLY A 49 -5.78 -26.38 6.89
CA GLY A 49 -5.29 -26.71 5.55
C GLY A 49 -5.50 -25.62 4.48
N THR A 50 -5.94 -24.44 4.86
CA THR A 50 -6.09 -23.27 3.98
C THR A 50 -4.96 -22.28 4.19
N SER A 51 -5.00 -21.15 3.45
CA SER A 51 -4.11 -19.99 3.67
C SER A 51 -4.64 -19.01 4.72
N GLU A 52 -5.81 -19.26 5.27
CA GLU A 52 -6.38 -18.50 6.37
C GLU A 52 -5.52 -18.62 7.63
N GLY A 53 -5.64 -17.66 8.54
CA GLY A 53 -4.88 -17.69 9.78
C GLY A 53 -4.85 -16.38 10.54
N LEU A 54 -4.40 -16.44 11.78
CA LEU A 54 -3.92 -15.28 12.51
C LEU A 54 -2.42 -15.19 12.26
N TYR A 55 -2.01 -14.15 11.56
CA TYR A 55 -0.61 -13.82 11.28
C TYR A 55 -0.15 -12.70 12.19
N VAL A 56 0.97 -12.89 12.88
CA VAL A 56 1.64 -11.84 13.65
C VAL A 56 3.12 -11.88 13.30
N HIS A 57 3.69 -10.73 12.96
CA HIS A 57 5.06 -10.68 12.44
C HIS A 57 5.31 -11.70 11.32
N GLN A 58 4.35 -11.81 10.38
CA GLN A 58 4.41 -12.72 9.22
C GLN A 58 4.53 -14.22 9.59
N THR A 59 4.25 -14.56 10.86
CA THR A 59 4.15 -15.93 11.36
C THR A 59 2.69 -16.30 11.53
N ARG A 60 2.24 -17.42 10.96
CA ARG A 60 0.89 -17.92 11.20
C ARG A 60 0.78 -18.52 12.61
N MET A 61 0.28 -17.74 13.58
CA MET A 61 0.12 -18.14 14.98
C MET A 61 -1.02 -19.13 15.17
N LEU A 62 -2.12 -18.99 14.40
CA LEU A 62 -3.24 -19.92 14.38
C LEU A 62 -3.53 -20.37 12.96
N SER A 63 -3.63 -21.66 12.73
CA SER A 63 -3.97 -22.30 11.46
C SER A 63 -5.37 -22.93 11.44
N CYS A 64 -6.07 -22.93 12.59
CA CYS A 64 -7.48 -23.25 12.73
C CYS A 64 -8.07 -22.43 13.89
N TYR A 65 -9.24 -21.86 13.66
CA TYR A 65 -10.05 -21.14 14.66
C TYR A 65 -11.51 -21.15 14.20
N ARG A 66 -12.31 -22.07 14.71
CA ARG A 66 -13.71 -22.18 14.31
C ARG A 66 -14.64 -22.63 15.43
N TRP A 67 -15.82 -22.00 15.46
CA TRP A 67 -16.87 -22.32 16.40
C TRP A 67 -17.81 -23.39 15.84
N LEU A 68 -18.18 -24.35 16.69
CA LEU A 68 -19.15 -25.41 16.40
C LEU A 68 -20.20 -25.44 17.51
N ILE A 69 -21.46 -25.65 17.12
CA ILE A 69 -22.56 -25.95 18.04
C ILE A 69 -22.99 -27.38 17.73
N ASP A 70 -22.91 -28.28 18.73
CA ASP A 70 -23.16 -29.72 18.57
C ASP A 70 -22.38 -30.33 17.38
N GLY A 71 -21.13 -29.89 17.18
CA GLY A 71 -20.24 -30.41 16.14
C GLY A 71 -20.49 -29.83 14.74
N THR A 72 -21.43 -28.88 14.58
CA THR A 72 -21.77 -28.24 13.29
C THR A 72 -21.45 -26.77 13.31
N GLU A 73 -20.88 -26.21 12.22
CA GLU A 73 -20.70 -24.79 12.08
C GLU A 73 -22.03 -24.05 12.06
N PRO A 74 -22.20 -22.98 12.84
CA PRO A 74 -23.42 -22.18 12.80
C PRO A 74 -23.52 -21.43 11.46
N MET A 75 -24.75 -21.27 10.97
CA MET A 75 -25.03 -20.65 9.67
C MET A 75 -24.87 -19.13 9.76
N PRO A 76 -23.99 -18.51 8.96
CA PRO A 76 -23.83 -17.06 8.93
C PRO A 76 -25.06 -16.35 8.34
N VAL A 77 -25.49 -15.27 8.97
CA VAL A 77 -26.61 -14.44 8.50
C VAL A 77 -26.21 -12.99 8.22
N ALA A 78 -25.20 -12.48 8.92
CA ALA A 78 -24.61 -11.17 8.63
C ALA A 78 -23.16 -11.15 9.11
N LEU A 79 -22.24 -10.83 8.22
CA LEU A 79 -20.80 -10.76 8.50
C LEU A 79 -20.21 -9.52 7.87
N SER A 80 -19.39 -8.76 8.59
CA SER A 80 -18.71 -7.59 8.05
C SER A 80 -17.52 -7.16 8.90
N ASN A 81 -16.51 -6.59 8.24
CA ASN A 81 -15.63 -5.65 8.92
C ASN A 81 -16.47 -4.45 9.36
N VAL A 82 -16.22 -3.96 10.57
CA VAL A 82 -16.82 -2.71 11.08
C VAL A 82 -15.81 -1.58 10.89
N GLU A 83 -14.56 -1.83 11.28
CA GLU A 83 -13.40 -1.04 10.92
C GLU A 83 -12.29 -1.95 10.39
N GLN A 84 -11.16 -1.41 9.97
CA GLN A 84 -10.05 -2.24 9.46
C GLN A 84 -9.51 -3.20 10.51
N HIS A 85 -9.62 -2.88 11.79
CA HIS A 85 -9.13 -3.69 12.92
C HIS A 85 -10.23 -4.42 13.68
N SER A 86 -11.48 -4.35 13.22
CA SER A 86 -12.62 -4.97 13.90
C SER A 86 -13.62 -5.61 12.93
N TRP A 87 -14.23 -6.69 13.41
CA TRP A 87 -15.14 -7.49 12.62
C TRP A 87 -16.29 -8.00 13.51
N MET A 88 -17.48 -8.14 12.93
CA MET A 88 -18.65 -8.65 13.62
C MET A 88 -19.41 -9.65 12.75
N GLY A 89 -19.90 -10.72 13.37
CA GLY A 89 -20.71 -11.73 12.71
C GLY A 89 -21.91 -12.17 13.53
N TYR A 90 -23.06 -12.32 12.85
CA TYR A 90 -24.25 -12.94 13.39
C TYR A 90 -24.47 -14.29 12.72
N TYR A 91 -24.77 -15.30 13.55
CA TYR A 91 -24.99 -16.68 13.13
C TYR A 91 -26.23 -17.21 13.78
N ILE A 92 -26.85 -18.20 13.14
CA ILE A 92 -27.96 -18.97 13.72
C ILE A 92 -27.64 -20.45 13.70
N SER A 93 -28.12 -21.17 14.69
CA SER A 93 -28.01 -22.62 14.79
C SER A 93 -29.27 -23.23 15.39
N LEU A 94 -29.55 -24.49 15.03
CA LEU A 94 -30.62 -25.26 15.64
C LEU A 94 -29.99 -26.37 16.51
N PRO A 95 -30.20 -26.34 17.84
CA PRO A 95 -29.68 -27.38 18.73
C PRO A 95 -30.25 -28.77 18.40
N HIS A 96 -29.45 -29.83 18.57
CA HIS A 96 -29.85 -31.20 18.25
C HIS A 96 -31.10 -31.66 19.01
N ASN A 97 -31.24 -31.30 20.28
CA ASN A 97 -32.40 -31.64 21.10
C ASN A 97 -33.73 -31.05 20.61
N LEU A 98 -33.69 -30.12 19.67
CA LEU A 98 -34.88 -29.47 19.11
C LEU A 98 -35.09 -29.79 17.61
N GLY A 99 -34.21 -30.56 16.99
CA GLY A 99 -34.18 -30.82 15.54
C GLY A 99 -35.14 -31.90 15.05
N GLU A 100 -35.55 -32.86 15.88
CA GLU A 100 -36.36 -34.01 15.44
C GLU A 100 -37.81 -33.68 15.12
N GLU A 101 -38.40 -32.64 15.74
CA GLU A 101 -39.79 -32.26 15.54
C GLU A 101 -40.09 -31.49 14.23
N ASN A 102 -39.07 -31.05 13.48
CA ASN A 102 -39.21 -30.17 12.32
C ASN A 102 -39.05 -30.83 10.94
N ARG A 103 -38.79 -32.14 10.86
CA ARG A 103 -38.54 -32.85 9.59
C ARG A 103 -39.76 -33.06 8.70
N ASP A 104 -40.97 -32.81 9.19
CA ASP A 104 -42.23 -33.17 8.50
C ASP A 104 -42.98 -32.00 7.80
N ARG A 105 -42.46 -30.79 7.79
CA ARG A 105 -43.12 -29.68 7.11
C ARG A 105 -42.27 -29.18 5.96
N GLY A 106 -42.68 -29.44 4.73
CA GLY A 106 -42.03 -29.11 3.45
C GLY A 106 -41.89 -27.63 3.12
N SER A 107 -41.65 -26.78 4.09
CA SER A 107 -41.08 -25.42 3.91
C SER A 107 -39.58 -25.54 4.03
N GLY A 108 -38.82 -25.02 3.08
CA GLY A 108 -37.38 -25.23 2.94
C GLY A 108 -36.60 -25.11 4.26
N GLU A 109 -35.61 -25.99 4.46
CA GLU A 109 -34.78 -26.11 5.69
C GLU A 109 -34.35 -24.80 6.33
N MET A 110 -34.05 -23.78 5.54
CA MET A 110 -33.60 -22.45 6.00
C MET A 110 -34.69 -21.66 6.76
N ALA A 111 -35.94 -21.69 6.35
CA ALA A 111 -37.01 -20.97 7.05
C ALA A 111 -37.32 -21.58 8.43
N ALA A 112 -37.21 -22.94 8.56
CA ALA A 112 -37.42 -23.62 9.82
C ALA A 112 -36.30 -23.36 10.84
N VAL A 113 -35.05 -23.13 10.39
CA VAL A 113 -33.91 -22.79 11.25
C VAL A 113 -34.06 -21.38 11.81
N SER A 114 -34.50 -20.42 11.01
CA SER A 114 -34.63 -19.02 11.43
C SER A 114 -35.76 -18.77 12.44
N GLU A 115 -36.82 -19.58 12.41
CA GLU A 115 -37.98 -19.44 13.32
C GLU A 115 -37.73 -19.99 14.74
N LYS A 116 -36.71 -20.84 14.93
CA LYS A 116 -36.44 -21.53 16.22
C LYS A 116 -34.94 -21.72 16.37
N SER A 117 -34.20 -20.64 16.56
CA SER A 117 -32.74 -20.69 16.54
C SER A 117 -32.09 -20.19 17.82
N LEU A 118 -30.88 -20.69 18.06
CA LEU A 118 -29.88 -19.98 18.83
C LEU A 118 -29.26 -18.92 17.94
N GLU A 119 -29.09 -17.72 18.44
CA GLU A 119 -28.24 -16.70 17.85
C GLU A 119 -26.85 -16.78 18.48
N LEU A 120 -25.83 -16.87 17.67
CA LEU A 120 -24.44 -16.66 18.05
C LEU A 120 -23.96 -15.33 17.45
N ARG A 121 -23.54 -14.40 18.29
CA ARG A 121 -22.89 -13.16 17.88
C ARG A 121 -21.41 -13.22 18.27
N LEU A 122 -20.55 -12.97 17.29
CA LEU A 122 -19.11 -12.85 17.46
C LEU A 122 -18.68 -11.43 17.16
N SER A 123 -17.89 -10.83 18.06
CA SER A 123 -17.36 -9.49 17.91
C SER A 123 -15.85 -9.52 18.15
N ARG A 124 -15.04 -9.26 17.11
CA ARG A 124 -13.58 -9.38 17.13
C ARG A 124 -12.90 -8.06 16.99
N SER A 125 -11.87 -7.84 17.78
CA SER A 125 -10.93 -6.74 17.65
C SER A 125 -9.52 -7.29 17.58
N VAL A 126 -8.76 -6.86 16.57
CA VAL A 126 -7.37 -7.25 16.32
C VAL A 126 -6.46 -6.08 16.64
N ALA A 127 -5.52 -6.27 17.56
CA ALA A 127 -4.45 -5.33 17.85
C ALA A 127 -3.39 -6.04 18.69
N TYR A 128 -2.25 -6.35 18.10
CA TYR A 128 -1.22 -7.25 18.60
C TYR A 128 -1.72 -8.69 18.80
N GLY A 129 -2.71 -8.92 19.66
CA GLY A 129 -3.49 -10.14 19.80
C GLY A 129 -4.92 -9.95 19.29
N VAL A 130 -5.80 -10.89 19.66
CA VAL A 130 -7.23 -10.83 19.31
C VAL A 130 -8.06 -10.89 20.58
N HIS A 131 -9.07 -10.03 20.68
CA HIS A 131 -10.17 -10.15 21.63
C HIS A 131 -11.45 -10.52 20.87
N GLU A 132 -12.14 -11.54 21.32
CA GLU A 132 -13.45 -11.93 20.78
C GLU A 132 -14.48 -12.02 21.90
N ASP A 133 -15.56 -11.24 21.77
CA ASP A 133 -16.78 -11.43 22.54
C ASP A 133 -17.65 -12.47 21.83
N VAL A 134 -18.12 -13.47 22.61
CA VAL A 134 -18.96 -14.57 22.16
C VAL A 134 -20.26 -14.53 22.94
N ASP A 135 -21.33 -14.14 22.28
CA ASP A 135 -22.66 -14.02 22.88
C ASP A 135 -23.62 -15.04 22.26
N LEU A 136 -24.33 -15.77 23.09
CA LEU A 136 -25.38 -16.68 22.68
C LEU A 136 -26.72 -16.23 23.26
N THR A 137 -27.78 -16.29 22.46
CA THR A 137 -29.15 -16.02 22.89
C THR A 137 -30.06 -17.15 22.40
N ASN A 138 -30.87 -17.70 23.30
CA ASN A 138 -31.86 -18.70 22.94
C ASN A 138 -33.18 -18.07 22.50
N TYR A 139 -33.41 -18.00 21.20
CA TYR A 139 -34.69 -17.55 20.63
C TYR A 139 -35.68 -18.69 20.36
N THR A 140 -35.36 -19.90 20.77
CA THR A 140 -36.32 -21.02 20.75
C THR A 140 -37.35 -20.85 21.86
N GLN A 141 -38.48 -21.58 21.77
CA GLN A 141 -39.54 -21.56 22.79
C GLN A 141 -39.31 -22.60 23.88
N LYS A 142 -38.19 -23.31 23.84
CA LYS A 142 -37.84 -24.41 24.76
C LYS A 142 -36.43 -24.18 25.31
N ARG A 143 -36.15 -24.82 26.43
CA ARG A 143 -34.79 -24.92 26.97
C ARG A 143 -33.89 -25.61 25.95
N ALA A 144 -32.78 -24.95 25.58
CA ALA A 144 -31.75 -25.48 24.69
C ALA A 144 -30.56 -26.00 25.51
N GLU A 145 -30.16 -27.25 25.27
CA GLU A 145 -28.97 -27.83 25.84
C GLU A 145 -28.06 -28.28 24.69
N PHE A 146 -26.79 -27.80 24.68
CA PHE A 146 -25.87 -28.03 23.58
C PHE A 146 -24.42 -27.91 24.04
N GLU A 147 -23.51 -28.42 23.19
CA GLU A 147 -22.08 -28.21 23.29
C GLU A 147 -21.65 -27.08 22.36
N LEU A 148 -21.02 -26.06 22.94
CA LEU A 148 -20.30 -25.05 22.17
C LEU A 148 -18.81 -25.38 22.18
N LYS A 149 -18.20 -25.52 21.01
CA LYS A 149 -16.80 -25.95 20.85
C LYS A 149 -16.03 -24.96 20.00
N LEU A 150 -14.88 -24.53 20.49
CA LEU A 150 -13.88 -23.77 19.71
C LEU A 150 -12.76 -24.72 19.30
N GLU A 151 -12.70 -25.09 18.02
CA GLU A 151 -11.60 -25.89 17.47
C GLU A 151 -10.42 -24.98 17.10
N LEU A 152 -9.22 -25.41 17.48
CA LEU A 152 -7.99 -24.65 17.40
C LEU A 152 -6.84 -25.47 16.83
N ASP A 153 -5.96 -24.86 16.07
CA ASP A 153 -4.64 -25.40 15.75
C ASP A 153 -3.64 -24.27 15.48
N ALA A 154 -2.35 -24.60 15.62
CA ALA A 154 -1.23 -23.70 15.38
C ALA A 154 -0.11 -24.46 14.66
N ASP A 155 0.55 -23.83 13.70
CA ASP A 155 1.65 -24.43 12.96
C ASP A 155 2.90 -23.56 12.87
N PHE A 156 2.80 -22.28 13.24
CA PHE A 156 3.88 -21.28 13.21
C PHE A 156 4.62 -21.22 11.87
N ALA A 157 3.88 -21.44 10.77
CA ALA A 157 4.41 -21.36 9.44
C ALA A 157 4.78 -19.92 9.09
N ASP A 158 5.87 -19.76 8.33
CA ASP A 158 6.14 -18.51 7.65
C ASP A 158 5.05 -18.23 6.62
N GLN A 159 4.68 -16.99 6.43
CA GLN A 159 3.64 -16.59 5.47
C GLN A 159 3.94 -17.12 4.05
N GLU A 160 5.22 -17.17 3.64
CA GLU A 160 5.63 -17.74 2.35
C GLU A 160 5.45 -19.26 2.26
N GLU A 161 5.39 -19.95 3.39
CA GLU A 161 5.31 -21.42 3.46
C GLU A 161 3.89 -21.97 3.57
N VAL A 162 2.92 -21.12 3.86
CA VAL A 162 1.53 -21.55 4.09
C VAL A 162 0.92 -22.23 2.85
N THR A 163 1.25 -21.76 1.64
CA THR A 163 0.79 -22.35 0.37
C THR A 163 1.92 -23.06 -0.40
N GLY A 164 3.12 -23.11 0.17
CA GLY A 164 4.32 -23.61 -0.45
C GLY A 164 4.96 -24.78 0.31
N ARG A 165 6.21 -25.07 -0.02
CA ARG A 165 7.01 -26.09 0.67
C ARG A 165 7.55 -25.52 1.98
N ARG A 166 7.23 -26.18 3.08
CA ARG A 166 7.80 -25.84 4.39
C ARG A 166 9.29 -26.17 4.42
N ARG A 167 10.10 -25.22 4.91
CA ARG A 167 11.56 -25.33 5.05
C ARG A 167 12.00 -25.37 6.50
N GLN A 168 11.27 -24.70 7.40
CA GLN A 168 11.56 -24.65 8.82
C GLN A 168 10.69 -25.67 9.59
N PHE A 169 11.32 -26.44 10.48
CA PHE A 169 10.68 -27.41 11.33
C PHE A 169 11.22 -27.25 12.76
N GLY A 170 10.31 -27.13 13.71
CA GLY A 170 10.64 -26.97 15.13
C GLY A 170 9.82 -27.90 16.01
N GLU A 171 10.05 -27.79 17.30
CA GLU A 171 9.30 -28.51 18.33
C GLU A 171 8.03 -27.73 18.65
N LEU A 172 6.86 -28.35 18.42
CA LEU A 172 5.54 -27.82 18.75
C LEU A 172 4.95 -28.60 19.91
N SER A 173 4.57 -27.89 20.98
CA SER A 173 3.82 -28.47 22.09
C SER A 173 2.47 -27.74 22.26
N CYS A 174 1.51 -28.49 22.84
CA CYS A 174 0.18 -27.97 23.16
C CYS A 174 -0.19 -28.40 24.58
N ALA A 175 -0.68 -27.47 25.41
CA ALA A 175 -1.04 -27.73 26.78
C ALA A 175 -2.29 -26.95 27.20
N TRP A 176 -3.20 -27.65 27.88
CA TRP A 176 -4.30 -27.02 28.64
C TRP A 176 -3.83 -26.73 30.06
N ARG A 177 -3.87 -25.46 30.47
CA ARG A 177 -3.30 -25.02 31.76
C ARG A 177 -3.99 -23.80 32.34
N ARG A 178 -3.67 -23.46 33.55
CA ARG A 178 -3.97 -22.14 34.12
C ARG A 178 -2.89 -21.15 33.70
N GLY A 179 -3.29 -20.03 33.11
CA GLY A 179 -2.39 -18.93 32.79
C GLY A 179 -1.97 -18.12 34.02
N SER A 180 -1.11 -17.12 33.82
CA SER A 180 -0.58 -16.27 34.91
C SER A 180 -1.66 -15.50 35.67
N GLU A 181 -2.76 -15.16 35.02
CA GLU A 181 -3.92 -14.47 35.61
C GLU A 181 -4.95 -15.46 36.24
N GLY A 182 -4.64 -16.77 36.25
CA GLY A 182 -5.51 -17.81 36.77
C GLY A 182 -6.62 -18.28 35.83
N ASN A 183 -6.74 -17.69 34.66
CA ASN A 183 -7.68 -18.10 33.61
C ASN A 183 -7.26 -19.40 32.95
N TRP A 184 -8.24 -20.20 32.49
CA TRP A 184 -7.95 -21.34 31.65
C TRP A 184 -7.46 -20.91 30.26
N GLU A 185 -6.40 -21.60 29.76
CA GLU A 185 -5.84 -21.32 28.43
C GLU A 185 -5.42 -22.61 27.73
N LEU A 186 -5.63 -22.64 26.42
CA LEU A 186 -4.97 -23.56 25.52
C LEU A 186 -3.73 -22.88 24.97
N PHE A 187 -2.55 -23.45 25.28
CA PHE A 187 -1.26 -22.85 24.98
C PHE A 187 -0.50 -23.69 23.96
N PHE A 188 -0.08 -23.06 22.87
CA PHE A 188 0.83 -23.64 21.89
C PHE A 188 2.18 -22.98 21.98
N ASP A 189 3.27 -23.76 22.08
CA ASP A 189 4.66 -23.30 22.15
C ASP A 189 5.47 -23.92 21.01
N TYR A 190 6.21 -23.08 20.27
CA TYR A 190 6.97 -23.50 19.12
C TYR A 190 8.39 -22.94 19.19
N ARG A 191 9.39 -23.84 19.05
CA ARG A 191 10.81 -23.51 19.07
C ARG A 191 11.51 -24.16 17.92
N VAL A 192 12.34 -23.38 17.23
CA VAL A 192 13.22 -23.91 16.18
C VAL A 192 14.61 -23.31 16.30
N GLN A 193 15.61 -24.13 15.99
CA GLN A 193 17.00 -23.70 15.81
C GLN A 193 17.42 -24.09 14.40
N HIS A 194 18.18 -23.20 13.75
CA HIS A 194 18.70 -23.40 12.41
C HIS A 194 20.15 -22.97 12.36
N HIS A 195 21.02 -23.87 11.90
CA HIS A 195 22.38 -23.53 11.55
C HIS A 195 22.41 -23.06 10.10
N TYR A 196 22.81 -21.81 9.89
CA TYR A 196 22.90 -21.24 8.55
C TYR A 196 24.34 -21.15 8.08
N GLU A 197 24.54 -21.39 6.79
CA GLU A 197 25.79 -21.18 6.08
C GLU A 197 25.47 -20.48 4.76
N HIS A 198 25.89 -19.24 4.61
CA HIS A 198 25.68 -18.45 3.40
C HIS A 198 26.79 -17.42 3.17
N GLN A 199 27.27 -17.31 1.95
CA GLN A 199 28.21 -16.32 1.40
C GLN A 199 29.29 -15.78 2.39
N GLY A 200 30.00 -16.67 3.06
CA GLY A 200 31.08 -16.31 3.97
C GLY A 200 30.69 -16.00 5.41
N ASP A 201 29.41 -16.22 5.75
CA ASP A 201 28.93 -16.15 7.13
C ASP A 201 28.29 -17.47 7.54
N THR A 202 28.57 -17.92 8.77
CA THR A 202 27.99 -19.12 9.37
C THR A 202 27.57 -18.80 10.79
N GLY A 203 26.44 -19.35 11.22
CA GLY A 203 25.95 -19.10 12.58
C GLY A 203 24.72 -19.92 12.92
N ASP A 204 24.26 -19.74 14.13
CA ASP A 204 23.03 -20.35 14.65
C ASP A 204 21.98 -19.27 14.84
N ALA A 205 20.80 -19.52 14.33
CA ALA A 205 19.63 -18.69 14.52
C ALA A 205 18.52 -19.50 15.21
N SER A 206 17.72 -18.85 16.02
CA SER A 206 16.59 -19.48 16.70
C SER A 206 15.39 -18.56 16.72
N ILE A 207 14.20 -19.14 16.74
CA ILE A 207 12.96 -18.45 17.04
C ILE A 207 12.22 -19.18 18.14
N HIS A 208 11.51 -18.40 18.96
CA HIS A 208 10.54 -18.88 19.91
C HIS A 208 9.25 -18.11 19.70
N ARG A 209 8.20 -18.81 19.33
CA ARG A 209 6.86 -18.27 19.10
C ARG A 209 5.87 -19.07 19.95
N SER A 210 4.89 -18.39 20.54
CA SER A 210 3.81 -19.09 21.20
C SER A 210 2.50 -18.33 21.12
N VAL A 211 1.38 -19.02 21.29
CA VAL A 211 0.06 -18.43 21.36
C VAL A 211 -0.76 -19.06 22.48
N ALA A 212 -1.37 -18.20 23.31
CA ALA A 212 -2.28 -18.59 24.38
C ALA A 212 -3.70 -18.15 24.04
N ILE A 213 -4.62 -19.10 24.01
CA ILE A 213 -6.05 -18.87 23.83
C ILE A 213 -6.71 -18.93 25.20
N GLN A 214 -6.96 -17.78 25.80
CA GLN A 214 -7.44 -17.60 27.17
C GLN A 214 -8.96 -17.44 27.19
N VAL A 215 -9.62 -18.11 28.14
CA VAL A 215 -11.05 -17.94 28.40
C VAL A 215 -11.24 -17.00 29.57
N THR A 216 -11.97 -15.91 29.37
CA THR A 216 -12.28 -14.92 30.42
C THR A 216 -13.77 -14.59 30.40
N ASN A 217 -14.29 -14.06 31.50
CA ASN A 217 -15.69 -13.62 31.64
C ASN A 217 -16.72 -14.68 31.18
N SER A 218 -16.48 -15.95 31.46
CA SER A 218 -17.30 -17.04 30.94
C SER A 218 -18.50 -17.36 31.83
N GLY A 219 -19.67 -17.52 31.21
CA GLY A 219 -20.90 -17.95 31.85
C GLY A 219 -20.91 -19.43 32.28
N SER A 220 -19.94 -20.24 31.85
CA SER A 220 -19.75 -21.65 32.26
C SER A 220 -18.26 -22.00 32.29
N GLU A 221 -17.90 -23.02 33.11
CA GLU A 221 -16.52 -23.52 33.23
C GLU A 221 -16.09 -24.18 31.92
N PRO A 222 -14.99 -23.76 31.30
CA PRO A 222 -14.47 -24.38 30.10
C PRO A 222 -13.77 -25.71 30.40
N SER A 223 -13.84 -26.65 29.48
CA SER A 223 -13.06 -27.89 29.45
C SER A 223 -12.23 -27.96 28.17
N CYS A 224 -11.32 -28.95 28.10
CA CYS A 224 -10.49 -29.16 26.93
C CYS A 224 -10.67 -30.59 26.38
N SER A 225 -10.84 -30.69 25.08
CA SER A 225 -10.90 -31.96 24.36
C SER A 225 -9.96 -31.93 23.15
N GLY A 226 -8.77 -32.54 23.29
CA GLY A 226 -7.73 -32.47 22.27
C GLY A 226 -7.20 -31.03 22.10
N LYS A 227 -7.36 -30.45 20.91
CA LYS A 227 -7.04 -29.07 20.59
C LYS A 227 -8.29 -28.19 20.54
N ALA A 228 -9.26 -28.42 21.40
CA ALA A 228 -10.50 -27.66 21.41
C ALA A 228 -10.90 -27.24 22.83
N ILE A 229 -11.44 -26.03 22.94
CA ILE A 229 -12.08 -25.53 24.17
C ILE A 229 -13.58 -25.82 24.06
N VAL A 230 -14.15 -26.38 25.10
CA VAL A 230 -15.54 -26.93 25.10
C VAL A 230 -16.32 -26.35 26.27
N PHE A 231 -17.54 -25.85 25.99
CA PHE A 231 -18.52 -25.37 26.95
C PHE A 231 -19.80 -26.20 26.85
N THR A 232 -20.28 -26.73 27.96
CA THR A 232 -21.62 -27.29 28.05
C THR A 232 -22.58 -26.22 28.52
N ILE A 233 -23.57 -25.92 27.68
CA ILE A 233 -24.46 -24.77 27.86
C ILE A 233 -25.90 -25.23 27.93
N SER A 234 -26.66 -24.64 28.84
CA SER A 234 -28.10 -24.82 28.96
C SER A 234 -28.74 -23.45 29.14
N LEU A 235 -29.68 -23.12 28.25
CA LEU A 235 -30.34 -21.78 28.20
C LEU A 235 -31.85 -21.94 28.16
N GLU A 236 -32.55 -21.28 29.06
CA GLU A 236 -34.01 -21.10 28.97
C GLU A 236 -34.35 -20.14 27.78
N PRO A 237 -35.63 -20.13 27.32
CA PRO A 237 -36.05 -19.17 26.29
C PRO A 237 -35.70 -17.72 26.65
N LEU A 238 -35.07 -16.98 25.70
CA LEU A 238 -34.56 -15.62 25.83
C LEU A 238 -33.41 -15.44 26.82
N GLU A 239 -32.89 -16.51 27.39
CA GLU A 239 -31.68 -16.45 28.20
C GLU A 239 -30.45 -16.26 27.33
N ARG A 240 -29.43 -15.58 27.92
CA ARG A 240 -28.17 -15.22 27.27
C ARG A 240 -27.01 -15.85 27.99
N TRP A 241 -25.99 -16.22 27.24
CA TRP A 241 -24.70 -16.67 27.71
C TRP A 241 -23.58 -15.88 27.05
N HIS A 242 -22.49 -15.66 27.76
CA HIS A 242 -21.36 -14.88 27.27
C HIS A 242 -20.05 -15.52 27.67
N THR A 243 -19.02 -15.35 26.84
CA THR A 243 -17.61 -15.55 27.16
C THR A 243 -16.73 -14.64 26.30
N CYS A 244 -15.55 -14.31 26.83
CA CYS A 244 -14.51 -13.66 26.04
C CYS A 244 -13.40 -14.67 25.72
N ILE A 245 -12.91 -14.64 24.49
CA ILE A 245 -11.68 -15.33 24.08
C ILE A 245 -10.60 -14.27 23.86
N ARG A 246 -9.48 -14.39 24.58
CA ARG A 246 -8.30 -13.57 24.39
C ARG A 246 -7.20 -14.41 23.73
N VAL A 247 -6.76 -14.05 22.54
CA VAL A 247 -5.62 -14.67 21.88
C VAL A 247 -4.40 -13.79 22.14
N VAL A 248 -3.50 -14.29 22.98
CA VAL A 248 -2.23 -13.63 23.33
C VAL A 248 -1.13 -14.28 22.53
N THR A 249 -0.44 -13.53 21.70
CA THR A 249 0.70 -14.02 20.93
C THR A 249 2.02 -13.62 21.56
N HIS A 250 3.03 -14.44 21.41
CA HIS A 250 4.37 -14.15 21.90
C HIS A 250 5.36 -14.28 20.75
N VAL A 251 6.15 -13.25 20.57
CA VAL A 251 7.21 -13.17 19.58
C VAL A 251 8.53 -12.99 20.35
N GLU A 252 9.36 -14.03 20.34
CA GLU A 252 10.57 -14.14 21.19
C GLU A 252 10.24 -14.02 22.68
N HIS A 253 10.54 -12.89 23.29
CA HIS A 253 10.32 -12.64 24.71
C HIS A 253 9.20 -11.63 25.00
N GLU A 254 8.58 -11.08 23.94
CA GLU A 254 7.55 -10.06 24.06
C GLU A 254 6.16 -10.70 23.90
N ALA A 255 5.25 -10.33 24.79
CA ALA A 255 3.85 -10.76 24.75
C ALA A 255 3.00 -9.68 24.10
N ASP A 256 2.35 -10.03 23.05
CA ASP A 256 1.38 -9.20 22.34
C ASP A 256 -0.02 -9.43 22.93
N LEU A 257 -0.38 -8.60 23.89
CA LEU A 257 -1.68 -8.66 24.54
C LEU A 257 -2.77 -8.00 23.70
N PRO A 258 -3.98 -8.58 23.63
CA PRO A 258 -5.12 -7.89 23.05
C PRO A 258 -5.37 -6.56 23.74
N LEU A 259 -5.48 -5.49 22.97
CA LEU A 259 -5.63 -4.13 23.50
C LEU A 259 -7.07 -3.79 23.90
N TYR A 260 -8.03 -4.44 23.24
CA TYR A 260 -9.46 -4.24 23.51
C TYR A 260 -9.96 -5.25 24.53
N GLY A 261 -10.92 -4.84 25.35
CA GLY A 261 -11.54 -5.69 26.37
C GLY A 261 -12.97 -6.08 26.01
N CYS A 262 -13.66 -6.74 26.93
CA CYS A 262 -15.05 -7.18 26.79
C CYS A 262 -15.98 -5.98 26.54
N TYR A 263 -16.81 -6.10 25.52
CA TYR A 263 -17.75 -5.05 25.04
C TYR A 263 -17.08 -3.69 24.76
N ALA A 264 -15.81 -3.73 24.34
CA ALA A 264 -15.05 -2.52 24.04
C ALA A 264 -15.46 -1.85 22.71
N PHE A 265 -16.32 -2.48 21.91
CA PHE A 265 -16.79 -1.94 20.63
C PHE A 265 -17.38 -0.55 20.83
N GLU A 266 -16.76 0.48 20.24
CA GLU A 266 -17.11 1.90 20.33
C GLU A 266 -17.13 2.50 21.77
N THR A 267 -16.78 1.76 22.80
CA THR A 267 -16.90 2.23 24.19
C THR A 267 -15.56 2.55 24.87
N THR A 268 -14.47 1.98 24.39
CA THR A 268 -13.14 2.17 24.99
C THR A 268 -12.15 2.59 23.91
N GLU A 269 -11.48 3.72 24.11
CA GLU A 269 -10.49 4.26 23.20
C GLU A 269 -9.09 3.83 23.60
N HIS A 270 -8.37 3.17 22.69
CA HIS A 270 -6.98 2.77 22.88
C HIS A 270 -6.02 3.83 22.30
N PRO A 271 -4.75 3.93 22.76
CA PRO A 271 -3.77 4.85 22.18
C PRO A 271 -3.63 4.79 20.66
N PHE A 272 -3.85 3.62 20.02
CA PHE A 272 -3.83 3.50 18.57
C PHE A 272 -5.03 4.18 17.91
N ASP A 273 -6.21 4.13 18.54
CA ASP A 273 -7.40 4.84 18.06
C ASP A 273 -7.20 6.35 18.16
N VAL A 274 -6.57 6.81 19.26
CA VAL A 274 -6.19 8.22 19.42
C VAL A 274 -5.23 8.65 18.31
N LYS A 275 -4.17 7.88 18.05
CA LYS A 275 -3.21 8.19 16.99
C LYS A 275 -3.87 8.21 15.61
N ARG A 276 -4.74 7.24 15.31
CA ARG A 276 -5.51 7.17 14.06
C ARG A 276 -6.41 8.39 13.92
N ARG A 277 -7.21 8.70 14.93
CA ARG A 277 -8.09 9.87 14.95
C ARG A 277 -7.31 11.17 14.78
N THR A 278 -6.22 11.36 15.52
CA THR A 278 -5.37 12.55 15.40
C THR A 278 -4.83 12.71 13.99
N PHE A 279 -4.36 11.62 13.35
CA PHE A 279 -3.94 11.68 11.96
C PHE A 279 -5.09 12.09 11.02
N LEU A 280 -6.27 11.50 11.19
CA LEU A 280 -7.44 11.84 10.38
C LEU A 280 -7.91 13.29 10.59
N GLU A 281 -7.88 13.81 11.81
CA GLU A 281 -8.24 15.19 12.12
C GLU A 281 -7.21 16.21 11.60
N GLU A 282 -5.92 15.86 11.60
CA GLU A 282 -4.83 16.74 11.16
C GLU A 282 -4.55 16.64 9.66
N SER A 283 -4.97 15.59 8.98
CA SER A 283 -4.77 15.43 7.54
C SER A 283 -5.76 16.26 6.71
N ALA A 284 -5.43 16.48 5.43
CA ALA A 284 -6.33 17.15 4.50
C ALA A 284 -7.61 16.32 4.29
N GLY A 285 -8.75 17.02 4.23
CA GLY A 285 -10.07 16.46 3.93
C GLY A 285 -10.54 16.83 2.53
N PHE A 286 -11.38 16.00 1.95
CA PHE A 286 -11.82 16.16 0.56
C PHE A 286 -13.35 16.02 0.44
N SER A 287 -13.99 16.91 -0.32
CA SER A 287 -15.41 16.81 -0.61
C SER A 287 -15.71 17.26 -2.04
N ALA A 288 -16.68 16.61 -2.67
CA ALA A 288 -17.18 16.99 -3.99
C ALA A 288 -18.70 16.90 -4.01
N PRO A 289 -19.39 17.81 -4.71
CA PRO A 289 -20.85 17.82 -4.76
C PRO A 289 -21.41 16.72 -5.66
N GLY A 290 -22.65 16.33 -5.42
CA GLY A 290 -23.44 15.43 -6.27
C GLY A 290 -23.33 13.95 -5.91
N SER A 291 -24.41 13.38 -5.39
CA SER A 291 -24.46 11.93 -5.10
C SER A 291 -24.56 11.10 -6.38
N GLY A 292 -23.83 9.98 -6.44
CA GLY A 292 -23.85 9.01 -7.55
C GLY A 292 -23.13 9.47 -8.83
N SER A 293 -22.42 10.58 -8.79
CA SER A 293 -21.55 11.07 -9.87
C SER A 293 -20.13 10.54 -9.73
N LEU A 294 -19.31 10.60 -10.79
CA LEU A 294 -17.88 10.26 -10.69
C LEU A 294 -17.16 11.20 -9.70
N ALA A 295 -17.58 12.46 -9.60
CA ALA A 295 -17.05 13.39 -8.59
C ALA A 295 -17.27 12.90 -7.16
N SER A 296 -18.45 12.36 -6.83
CA SER A 296 -18.70 11.79 -5.50
C SER A 296 -17.85 10.53 -5.25
N ILE A 297 -17.60 9.74 -6.26
CA ILE A 297 -16.70 8.56 -6.17
C ILE A 297 -15.25 9.01 -5.91
N VAL A 298 -14.78 10.07 -6.55
CA VAL A 298 -13.47 10.66 -6.25
C VAL A 298 -13.34 11.02 -4.77
N ALA A 299 -14.34 11.74 -4.23
CA ALA A 299 -14.32 12.12 -2.82
C ALA A 299 -14.36 10.90 -1.88
N GLN A 300 -15.16 9.88 -2.21
CA GLN A 300 -15.22 8.63 -1.44
C GLN A 300 -13.92 7.81 -1.52
N ALA A 301 -13.30 7.73 -2.71
CA ALA A 301 -12.01 7.06 -2.87
C ALA A 301 -10.89 7.75 -2.10
N LEU A 302 -10.85 9.09 -2.07
CA LEU A 302 -9.90 9.86 -1.27
C LEU A 302 -10.11 9.64 0.23
N GLU A 303 -11.36 9.64 0.68
CA GLU A 303 -11.68 9.39 2.09
C GLU A 303 -11.32 7.95 2.50
N GLN A 304 -11.68 6.95 1.67
CA GLN A 304 -11.29 5.56 1.93
C GLN A 304 -9.77 5.39 1.96
N ALA A 305 -9.05 6.00 1.03
CA ALA A 305 -7.58 5.94 0.99
C ALA A 305 -6.94 6.57 2.24
N ARG A 306 -7.54 7.62 2.79
CA ARG A 306 -7.13 8.25 4.04
C ARG A 306 -7.28 7.30 5.24
N LEU A 307 -8.41 6.61 5.32
CA LEU A 307 -8.69 5.59 6.34
C LEU A 307 -7.75 4.39 6.20
N ASP A 308 -7.52 3.92 4.97
CA ASP A 308 -6.65 2.79 4.67
C ASP A 308 -5.19 3.07 5.04
N LEU A 309 -4.67 4.25 4.69
CA LEU A 309 -3.32 4.64 5.09
C LEU A 309 -3.17 4.66 6.61
N ALA A 310 -4.15 5.22 7.34
CA ALA A 310 -4.15 5.21 8.80
C ALA A 310 -4.12 3.78 9.38
N ALA A 311 -4.81 2.83 8.73
CA ALA A 311 -4.87 1.43 9.15
C ALA A 311 -3.57 0.64 8.85
N LEU A 312 -2.78 1.08 7.86
CA LEU A 312 -1.50 0.47 7.49
C LEU A 312 -0.32 0.91 8.37
N ARG A 313 -0.54 1.73 9.40
CA ARG A 313 0.51 2.22 10.29
C ARG A 313 1.23 1.09 11.04
N LEU A 314 2.56 1.04 10.93
CA LEU A 314 3.44 0.16 11.72
C LEU A 314 3.80 0.88 13.03
N HIS A 315 3.02 0.64 14.07
CA HIS A 315 3.14 1.34 15.36
C HIS A 315 4.48 1.15 16.06
N ASP A 316 5.15 0.02 15.83
CA ASP A 316 6.50 -0.29 16.33
C ASP A 316 7.60 0.56 15.66
N LEU A 317 7.30 1.20 14.53
CA LEU A 317 8.22 2.07 13.80
C LEU A 317 7.91 3.56 13.98
N ASP A 318 6.97 3.93 14.84
CA ASP A 318 6.62 5.33 15.09
C ASP A 318 7.83 6.17 15.49
N GLN A 319 7.89 7.40 14.98
CA GLN A 319 8.88 8.39 15.32
C GLN A 319 8.22 9.51 16.16
N GLY A 320 7.84 9.18 17.40
CA GLY A 320 7.03 10.03 18.28
C GLY A 320 5.52 9.88 17.97
N GLU A 321 4.73 10.89 18.33
CA GLU A 321 3.27 10.82 18.31
C GLU A 321 2.68 10.89 16.88
N ARG A 322 3.30 11.72 16.02
CA ARG A 322 2.74 12.08 14.71
C ARG A 322 3.43 11.44 13.53
N ALA A 323 4.75 11.24 13.59
CA ALA A 323 5.53 10.71 12.49
C ALA A 323 5.52 9.18 12.49
N TRP A 324 5.15 8.54 11.37
CA TRP A 324 4.92 7.11 11.30
C TRP A 324 5.23 6.51 9.92
N VAL A 325 5.30 5.19 9.87
CA VAL A 325 5.66 4.42 8.66
C VAL A 325 4.51 3.48 8.29
N PRO A 326 4.08 3.43 7.02
CA PRO A 326 3.10 2.44 6.57
C PRO A 326 3.76 1.07 6.33
N ALA A 327 3.01 -0.01 6.59
CA ALA A 327 3.22 -1.30 5.93
C ALA A 327 2.98 -1.14 4.43
N ALA A 328 3.62 -1.96 3.60
CA ALA A 328 3.40 -1.88 2.16
C ALA A 328 1.98 -2.29 1.77
N GLY A 329 1.45 -3.39 2.33
CA GLY A 329 0.08 -3.80 2.04
C GLY A 329 -0.40 -5.04 2.79
N VAL A 330 -1.70 -5.23 2.83
CA VAL A 330 -2.40 -6.33 3.50
C VAL A 330 -2.99 -7.26 2.44
N PRO A 331 -2.91 -8.58 2.63
CA PRO A 331 -2.38 -9.32 3.78
C PRO A 331 -0.91 -9.74 3.63
N ILE A 332 -0.27 -9.52 2.47
CA ILE A 332 0.98 -10.21 2.12
C ILE A 332 2.20 -9.39 2.59
N PHE A 333 2.17 -8.05 2.43
CA PHE A 333 3.33 -7.19 2.65
C PHE A 333 3.20 -6.34 3.93
N VAL A 334 2.87 -7.00 5.06
CA VAL A 334 2.77 -6.35 6.38
C VAL A 334 4.17 -6.21 7.00
N ALA A 335 5.02 -5.45 6.31
CA ALA A 335 6.41 -5.20 6.68
C ALA A 335 6.87 -3.83 6.20
N LEU A 336 8.06 -3.41 6.63
CA LEU A 336 8.72 -2.22 6.11
C LEU A 336 9.31 -2.53 4.73
N PHE A 337 8.84 -1.83 3.71
CA PHE A 337 9.43 -1.77 2.38
C PHE A 337 9.89 -0.34 2.11
N GLY A 338 11.18 -0.16 1.81
CA GLY A 338 11.77 1.18 1.67
C GLY A 338 11.22 1.94 0.48
N ARG A 339 11.15 1.30 -0.69
CA ARG A 339 10.59 1.90 -1.91
C ARG A 339 9.11 2.23 -1.74
N ASP A 340 8.33 1.30 -1.22
CA ASP A 340 6.88 1.44 -1.05
C ASP A 340 6.51 2.55 -0.07
N ALA A 341 7.18 2.58 1.10
CA ALA A 341 6.95 3.61 2.10
C ALA A 341 7.37 5.01 1.61
N LEU A 342 8.48 5.11 0.85
CA LEU A 342 8.88 6.38 0.22
C LEU A 342 7.88 6.83 -0.83
N THR A 343 7.41 5.92 -1.70
CA THR A 343 6.43 6.24 -2.73
C THR A 343 5.10 6.66 -2.12
N ALA A 344 4.63 5.92 -1.09
CA ALA A 344 3.42 6.29 -0.36
C ALA A 344 3.55 7.67 0.31
N ALA A 345 4.71 7.97 0.91
CA ALA A 345 4.97 9.28 1.51
C ALA A 345 4.97 10.42 0.48
N TRP A 346 5.51 10.17 -0.69
CA TRP A 346 5.57 11.14 -1.79
C TRP A 346 4.19 11.40 -2.40
N GLU A 347 3.47 10.36 -2.73
CA GLU A 347 2.14 10.46 -3.37
C GLU A 347 1.05 10.95 -2.42
N ALA A 348 1.18 10.70 -1.10
CA ALA A 348 0.26 11.20 -0.08
C ALA A 348 0.69 12.54 0.54
N ALA A 349 1.68 13.24 -0.02
CA ALA A 349 2.20 14.47 0.57
C ALA A 349 1.14 15.58 0.70
N MET A 350 0.19 15.67 -0.25
CA MET A 350 -0.96 16.57 -0.16
C MET A 350 -1.89 16.21 1.03
N LEU A 351 -1.98 14.93 1.38
CA LEU A 351 -2.78 14.48 2.53
C LEU A 351 -2.11 14.88 3.84
N SER A 352 -0.82 14.51 4.00
CA SER A 352 -0.05 14.80 5.21
C SER A 352 1.44 14.52 5.01
N SER A 353 2.30 15.36 5.58
CA SER A 353 3.76 15.13 5.64
C SER A 353 4.18 14.11 6.71
N GLN A 354 3.28 13.64 7.57
CA GLN A 354 3.60 12.76 8.70
C GLN A 354 4.23 11.42 8.28
N ILE A 355 3.81 10.88 7.11
CA ILE A 355 4.36 9.63 6.57
C ILE A 355 5.83 9.84 6.17
N ALA A 356 6.16 10.93 5.48
CA ALA A 356 7.54 11.25 5.12
C ALA A 356 8.41 11.50 6.36
N GLN A 357 7.85 12.21 7.37
CA GLN A 357 8.53 12.48 8.63
C GLN A 357 8.87 11.19 9.41
N GLY A 358 8.07 10.14 9.28
CA GLY A 358 8.35 8.84 9.89
C GLY A 358 9.27 7.97 9.04
N THR A 359 9.00 7.87 7.74
CA THR A 359 9.71 6.97 6.82
C THR A 359 11.18 7.34 6.65
N LEU A 360 11.49 8.62 6.42
CA LEU A 360 12.85 9.06 6.14
C LEU A 360 13.83 8.78 7.29
N PRO A 361 13.55 9.11 8.57
CA PRO A 361 14.45 8.77 9.68
C PRO A 361 14.64 7.27 9.89
N VAL A 362 13.58 6.47 9.69
CA VAL A 362 13.66 5.01 9.82
C VAL A 362 14.61 4.44 8.76
N LEU A 363 14.45 4.83 7.50
CA LEU A 363 15.31 4.35 6.43
C LEU A 363 16.75 4.86 6.57
N ALA A 364 16.96 6.10 7.04
CA ALA A 364 18.29 6.64 7.30
C ALA A 364 19.05 5.82 8.36
N ARG A 365 18.38 5.36 9.43
CA ARG A 365 18.98 4.48 10.45
C ARG A 365 19.31 3.09 9.91
N LEU A 366 18.56 2.62 8.93
CA LEU A 366 18.72 1.30 8.33
C LEU A 366 19.61 1.30 7.07
N GLN A 367 20.17 2.47 6.70
CA GLN A 367 21.05 2.59 5.54
C GLN A 367 22.27 1.69 5.66
N GLY A 368 22.70 1.06 4.56
CA GLY A 368 23.83 0.16 4.49
C GLY A 368 25.14 0.82 4.90
N THR A 369 25.96 0.10 5.67
CA THR A 369 27.21 0.60 6.24
C THR A 369 28.42 -0.27 5.92
N LYS A 370 28.20 -1.50 5.45
CA LYS A 370 29.24 -2.50 5.14
C LYS A 370 28.96 -3.17 3.79
N VAL A 371 29.91 -3.92 3.30
CA VAL A 371 29.70 -4.85 2.19
C VAL A 371 29.26 -6.19 2.78
N ASP A 372 28.08 -6.64 2.38
CA ASP A 372 27.50 -7.92 2.78
C ASP A 372 26.70 -8.47 1.57
N ASP A 373 27.34 -9.36 0.82
CA ASP A 373 26.78 -9.86 -0.43
C ASP A 373 25.51 -10.69 -0.22
N TRP A 374 25.35 -11.36 0.93
CA TRP A 374 24.11 -12.08 1.28
C TRP A 374 22.90 -11.18 1.30
N ARG A 375 23.06 -9.95 1.80
CA ARG A 375 22.00 -8.97 1.93
C ARG A 375 21.94 -7.95 0.81
N ASP A 376 22.82 -8.05 -0.19
CA ASP A 376 23.06 -6.98 -1.17
C ASP A 376 23.38 -5.63 -0.49
N GLU A 377 23.95 -5.65 0.73
CA GLU A 377 24.30 -4.44 1.48
C GLU A 377 25.60 -3.85 0.98
N GLN A 378 25.61 -2.54 0.77
CA GLN A 378 26.78 -1.75 0.41
C GLN A 378 26.74 -0.42 1.16
N PRO A 379 27.89 0.21 1.48
CA PRO A 379 27.91 1.50 2.16
C PRO A 379 27.11 2.56 1.40
N GLY A 380 26.11 3.15 2.06
CA GLY A 380 25.25 4.18 1.47
C GLY A 380 23.97 3.65 0.78
N ARG A 381 23.88 2.35 0.49
CA ARG A 381 22.69 1.75 -0.13
C ARG A 381 21.49 1.80 0.83
N MET A 382 20.33 2.21 0.33
CA MET A 382 19.10 2.25 1.14
C MET A 382 18.45 0.86 1.22
N LEU A 383 17.77 0.62 2.34
CA LEU A 383 17.05 -0.62 2.60
C LEU A 383 15.93 -0.85 1.57
N HIS A 384 15.83 -2.08 1.06
CA HIS A 384 14.68 -2.52 0.27
C HIS A 384 13.52 -2.97 1.16
N GLU A 385 13.78 -3.98 1.99
CA GLU A 385 12.74 -4.57 2.86
C GLU A 385 13.34 -5.05 4.19
N ALA A 386 12.50 -5.06 5.23
CA ALA A 386 12.83 -5.61 6.54
C ALA A 386 11.65 -6.44 7.08
N HIS A 387 11.87 -7.75 7.15
CA HIS A 387 10.89 -8.73 7.61
C HIS A 387 11.22 -9.26 9.00
N THR A 388 10.17 -9.65 9.71
CA THR A 388 10.26 -10.33 11.02
C THR A 388 9.75 -11.77 10.92
N ALA A 389 9.58 -12.27 9.71
CA ALA A 389 9.13 -13.61 9.37
C ALA A 389 10.10 -14.70 9.84
N PRO A 390 9.64 -15.92 10.13
CA PRO A 390 10.49 -17.04 10.55
C PRO A 390 11.65 -17.34 9.60
N LEU A 391 11.41 -17.40 8.29
CA LEU A 391 12.47 -17.70 7.32
C LEU A 391 13.56 -16.63 7.27
N ALA A 392 13.16 -15.37 7.40
CA ALA A 392 14.10 -14.26 7.43
C ALA A 392 14.93 -14.26 8.72
N THR A 393 14.28 -14.48 9.87
CA THR A 393 14.93 -14.52 11.20
C THR A 393 15.89 -15.72 11.31
N LEU A 394 15.52 -16.86 10.74
CA LEU A 394 16.36 -18.09 10.75
C LEU A 394 17.45 -18.10 9.67
N GLY A 395 17.55 -17.06 8.83
CA GLY A 395 18.60 -16.97 7.81
C GLY A 395 18.38 -17.85 6.56
N TYR A 396 17.14 -18.28 6.29
CA TYR A 396 16.82 -18.99 5.03
C TYR A 396 16.80 -18.08 3.82
N ASN A 397 16.56 -16.79 4.03
CA ASN A 397 16.60 -15.72 3.04
C ASN A 397 17.17 -14.44 3.67
N PRO A 398 17.66 -13.46 2.88
CA PRO A 398 18.28 -12.23 3.40
C PRO A 398 17.30 -11.19 3.92
N ARG A 399 15.97 -11.42 3.88
CA ARG A 399 14.93 -10.40 4.02
C ARG A 399 14.74 -9.84 5.43
N ALA A 400 15.39 -10.38 6.47
CA ALA A 400 15.41 -9.73 7.78
C ALA A 400 15.91 -8.29 7.67
N ARG A 401 16.85 -8.04 6.73
CA ARG A 401 17.34 -6.71 6.36
C ARG A 401 18.00 -6.82 4.99
N TYR A 402 17.28 -6.51 3.93
CA TYR A 402 17.69 -6.73 2.56
C TYR A 402 17.74 -5.42 1.76
N TYR A 403 18.77 -5.28 0.90
CA TYR A 403 19.06 -4.04 0.17
C TYR A 403 18.88 -4.16 -1.34
N GLY A 404 18.23 -5.17 -1.83
CA GLY A 404 18.04 -5.47 -3.25
C GLY A 404 17.07 -4.55 -3.99
N SER A 405 17.19 -3.23 -3.80
CA SER A 405 16.50 -2.21 -4.59
C SER A 405 17.44 -1.08 -4.93
N ALA A 406 17.63 -0.83 -6.22
CA ALA A 406 18.36 0.33 -6.72
C ALA A 406 17.51 1.60 -6.60
N THR A 407 16.19 1.48 -6.78
CA THR A 407 15.23 2.58 -6.73
C THR A 407 15.22 3.31 -5.40
N THR A 408 15.26 2.59 -4.27
CA THR A 408 15.15 3.20 -2.94
C THR A 408 16.23 4.25 -2.68
N SER A 409 17.48 3.98 -3.09
CA SER A 409 18.61 4.92 -2.91
C SER A 409 18.46 6.20 -3.73
N GLY A 410 17.91 6.10 -4.94
CA GLY A 410 17.62 7.27 -5.79
C GLY A 410 16.36 8.02 -5.35
N PHE A 411 15.40 7.34 -4.73
CA PHE A 411 14.10 7.95 -4.40
C PHE A 411 14.07 8.62 -3.02
N PHE A 412 14.90 8.19 -2.07
CA PHE A 412 15.02 8.82 -0.76
C PHE A 412 15.31 10.34 -0.83
N PRO A 413 16.27 10.82 -1.63
CA PRO A 413 16.50 12.27 -1.82
C PRO A 413 15.30 13.01 -2.41
N VAL A 414 14.52 12.38 -3.29
CA VAL A 414 13.31 12.98 -3.89
C VAL A 414 12.26 13.25 -2.80
N VAL A 415 12.00 12.25 -1.95
CA VAL A 415 11.03 12.39 -0.85
C VAL A 415 11.50 13.38 0.21
N LEU A 416 12.81 13.47 0.46
CA LEU A 416 13.38 14.47 1.36
C LEU A 416 13.15 15.90 0.83
N ALA A 417 13.34 16.12 -0.46
CA ALA A 417 13.07 17.41 -1.07
C ALA A 417 11.57 17.75 -1.09
N GLU A 418 10.72 16.76 -1.33
CA GLU A 418 9.27 16.94 -1.23
C GLU A 418 8.84 17.33 0.20
N LEU A 419 9.39 16.67 1.22
CA LEU A 419 9.17 17.07 2.61
C LEU A 419 9.59 18.53 2.87
N TRP A 420 10.69 18.97 2.27
CA TRP A 420 11.13 20.37 2.31
C TRP A 420 10.13 21.31 1.65
N HIS A 421 9.62 20.97 0.46
CA HIS A 421 8.63 21.78 -0.25
C HIS A 421 7.32 21.94 0.54
N TRP A 422 6.87 20.89 1.24
CA TRP A 422 5.67 20.93 2.07
C TRP A 422 5.85 21.64 3.40
N THR A 423 7.02 21.51 4.04
CA THR A 423 7.22 21.96 5.43
C THR A 423 8.05 23.24 5.56
N GLY A 424 9.05 23.45 4.70
CA GLY A 424 10.03 24.52 4.84
C GLY A 424 10.86 24.43 6.13
N ASP A 425 10.84 23.29 6.81
CA ASP A 425 11.47 23.10 8.11
C ASP A 425 12.91 22.58 7.97
N ARG A 426 13.87 23.49 8.22
CA ARG A 426 15.30 23.20 8.13
C ARG A 426 15.79 22.20 9.18
N GLU A 427 15.23 22.24 10.38
CA GLU A 427 15.64 21.35 11.47
C GLU A 427 15.19 19.92 11.20
N LEU A 428 14.05 19.75 10.55
CA LEU A 428 13.51 18.48 10.15
C LEU A 428 14.33 17.81 9.03
N VAL A 429 14.75 18.57 8.01
CA VAL A 429 15.43 17.99 6.83
C VAL A 429 16.95 17.88 7.00
N ARG A 430 17.59 18.77 7.80
CA ARG A 430 19.05 18.80 7.96
C ARG A 430 19.69 17.48 8.38
N PRO A 431 19.17 16.71 9.35
CA PRO A 431 19.74 15.41 9.76
C PRO A 431 19.69 14.36 8.65
N LEU A 432 18.81 14.52 7.66
CA LEU A 432 18.57 13.57 6.58
C LEU A 432 19.39 13.84 5.32
N VAL A 433 20.09 15.00 5.26
CA VAL A 433 20.92 15.39 4.12
C VAL A 433 22.07 14.42 3.90
N GLU A 434 22.83 14.08 4.95
CA GLU A 434 23.98 13.17 4.80
C GLU A 434 23.56 11.74 4.38
N PRO A 435 22.49 11.12 4.95
CA PRO A 435 21.93 9.90 4.39
C PRO A 435 21.56 9.99 2.90
N ALA A 436 20.92 11.09 2.48
CA ALA A 436 20.57 11.31 1.07
C ALA A 436 21.82 11.39 0.17
N LEU A 437 22.82 12.15 0.58
CA LEU A 437 24.10 12.24 -0.14
C LEU A 437 24.86 10.92 -0.20
N LYS A 438 24.81 10.10 0.86
CA LYS A 438 25.37 8.73 0.83
C LYS A 438 24.64 7.83 -0.17
N GLY A 439 23.30 7.95 -0.25
CA GLY A 439 22.53 7.23 -1.25
C GLY A 439 22.88 7.61 -2.69
N LEU A 440 23.11 8.90 -2.96
CA LEU A 440 23.56 9.38 -4.27
C LEU A 440 24.99 8.91 -4.59
N ARG A 441 25.92 8.97 -3.60
CA ARG A 441 27.27 8.42 -3.78
C ARG A 441 27.26 6.91 -4.08
N TRP A 442 26.36 6.15 -3.42
CA TRP A 442 26.20 4.75 -3.74
C TRP A 442 25.78 4.54 -5.20
N LYS A 443 24.87 5.38 -5.73
CA LYS A 443 24.45 5.34 -7.14
C LYS A 443 25.62 5.61 -8.09
N ASP A 444 26.49 6.56 -7.75
CA ASP A 444 27.61 6.97 -8.62
C ASP A 444 28.83 6.03 -8.50
N GLU A 445 29.08 5.42 -7.33
CA GLU A 445 30.30 4.66 -7.05
C GLU A 445 30.13 3.13 -7.10
N TRP A 446 28.93 2.63 -6.76
CA TRP A 446 28.65 1.20 -6.60
C TRP A 446 27.69 0.66 -7.63
N ALA A 447 26.82 1.48 -8.16
CA ALA A 447 25.82 1.09 -9.13
C ALA A 447 26.16 1.44 -10.58
N ASP A 448 27.22 2.19 -10.84
CA ASP A 448 27.85 2.35 -12.15
C ASP A 448 28.93 1.25 -12.29
N LEU A 449 28.51 0.08 -12.81
CA LEU A 449 29.34 -1.14 -12.77
C LEU A 449 30.37 -1.21 -13.91
N ASP A 450 30.10 -0.55 -15.04
CA ASP A 450 30.98 -0.56 -16.21
C ASP A 450 31.66 0.79 -16.49
N GLY A 451 31.30 1.83 -15.70
CA GLY A 451 31.89 3.18 -15.78
C GLY A 451 31.34 4.04 -16.91
N ASP A 452 30.16 3.70 -17.46
CA ASP A 452 29.52 4.47 -18.52
C ASP A 452 28.70 5.67 -17.99
N GLY A 453 28.56 5.73 -16.65
CA GLY A 453 27.89 6.80 -15.91
C GLY A 453 26.37 6.63 -15.84
N PHE A 454 25.85 5.45 -16.12
CA PHE A 454 24.47 5.06 -15.80
C PHE A 454 24.46 4.13 -14.59
N SER A 455 23.35 4.21 -13.85
CA SER A 455 23.16 3.33 -12.68
C SER A 455 22.58 1.99 -13.11
N GLU A 456 23.25 0.92 -12.75
CA GLU A 456 22.84 -0.45 -12.98
C GLU A 456 22.48 -1.15 -11.68
N TYR A 457 21.86 -2.31 -11.83
CA TYR A 457 21.68 -3.22 -10.72
C TYR A 457 22.16 -4.63 -11.06
N LEU A 458 22.70 -5.27 -10.05
CA LEU A 458 23.12 -6.67 -10.07
C LEU A 458 22.98 -7.24 -8.66
N THR A 459 22.24 -8.33 -8.48
CA THR A 459 22.21 -9.04 -7.21
C THR A 459 23.54 -9.76 -6.97
N ARG A 460 24.04 -9.66 -5.77
CA ARG A 460 25.19 -10.43 -5.27
C ARG A 460 24.75 -11.57 -4.35
N SER A 461 23.54 -11.47 -3.85
CA SER A 461 22.94 -12.49 -2.99
C SER A 461 22.53 -13.72 -3.79
N THR A 462 22.88 -14.91 -3.29
CA THR A 462 22.43 -16.19 -3.87
C THR A 462 20.93 -16.43 -3.69
N GLN A 463 20.28 -15.68 -2.82
CA GLN A 463 18.83 -15.71 -2.54
C GLN A 463 18.16 -14.35 -2.78
N GLY A 464 18.87 -13.44 -3.43
CA GLY A 464 18.37 -12.10 -3.74
C GLY A 464 17.43 -12.07 -4.95
N VAL A 465 16.78 -10.92 -5.16
CA VAL A 465 15.92 -10.70 -6.31
C VAL A 465 16.76 -10.40 -7.57
N LYS A 466 16.40 -11.00 -8.70
CA LYS A 466 17.11 -10.84 -9.98
C LYS A 466 17.05 -9.39 -10.47
N ASN A 467 15.86 -8.80 -10.49
CA ASN A 467 15.65 -7.42 -10.88
C ASN A 467 15.50 -6.53 -9.63
N GLN A 468 16.19 -5.39 -9.59
CA GLN A 468 16.26 -4.49 -8.43
C GLN A 468 15.80 -3.06 -8.77
N GLY A 469 15.17 -2.86 -9.92
CA GLY A 469 14.40 -1.67 -10.27
C GLY A 469 13.00 -1.68 -9.62
N TRP A 470 12.12 -0.79 -10.05
CA TRP A 470 10.76 -0.80 -9.53
C TRP A 470 9.99 -2.09 -9.93
N LYS A 471 10.25 -2.64 -11.13
CA LYS A 471 9.75 -3.94 -11.58
C LYS A 471 10.74 -5.03 -11.16
N ASP A 472 10.48 -5.64 -10.02
CA ASP A 472 11.43 -6.53 -9.33
C ASP A 472 11.14 -8.03 -9.48
N SER A 473 10.04 -8.43 -10.16
CA SER A 473 9.83 -9.84 -10.46
C SER A 473 10.93 -10.39 -11.37
N SER A 474 11.30 -11.65 -11.21
CA SER A 474 12.41 -12.28 -11.93
C SER A 474 12.31 -12.19 -13.46
N ASP A 475 11.08 -12.17 -13.97
CA ASP A 475 10.71 -12.15 -15.40
C ASP A 475 10.35 -10.75 -15.93
N ALA A 476 10.56 -9.67 -15.15
CA ALA A 476 10.04 -8.34 -15.44
C ALA A 476 10.65 -7.68 -16.68
N ILE A 477 11.94 -7.90 -16.94
CA ILE A 477 12.71 -7.23 -18.00
C ILE A 477 12.96 -8.21 -19.14
N VAL A 478 12.43 -7.88 -20.32
CA VAL A 478 12.45 -8.76 -21.49
C VAL A 478 12.92 -8.04 -22.76
N TYR A 479 13.63 -8.76 -23.63
CA TYR A 479 13.95 -8.31 -24.99
C TYR A 479 12.72 -8.33 -25.89
N PRO A 480 12.74 -7.66 -27.07
CA PRO A 480 11.61 -7.63 -28.00
C PRO A 480 11.13 -8.99 -28.51
N ASP A 481 11.98 -10.02 -28.43
CA ASP A 481 11.63 -11.40 -28.80
C ASP A 481 10.98 -12.18 -27.64
N GLY A 482 10.83 -11.55 -26.47
CA GLY A 482 10.24 -12.14 -25.27
C GLY A 482 11.22 -12.86 -24.35
N SER A 483 12.50 -12.99 -24.73
CA SER A 483 13.52 -13.56 -23.85
C SER A 483 13.84 -12.62 -22.69
N GLU A 484 14.17 -13.20 -21.54
CA GLU A 484 14.54 -12.43 -20.34
C GLU A 484 15.93 -11.79 -20.49
N VAL A 485 16.08 -10.61 -19.91
CA VAL A 485 17.38 -9.92 -19.82
C VAL A 485 18.09 -10.34 -18.54
N GLU A 486 19.39 -10.60 -18.67
CA GLU A 486 20.24 -10.92 -17.50
C GLU A 486 20.94 -9.66 -17.00
N PRO A 487 20.94 -9.40 -15.66
CA PRO A 487 21.70 -8.31 -15.07
C PRO A 487 23.23 -8.44 -15.32
N PRO A 488 23.99 -7.33 -15.29
CA PRO A 488 23.58 -5.97 -14.90
C PRO A 488 22.70 -5.28 -15.95
N ILE A 489 21.76 -4.46 -15.49
CA ILE A 489 20.80 -3.76 -16.33
C ILE A 489 20.69 -2.30 -15.85
N SER A 490 20.76 -1.34 -16.80
CA SER A 490 20.46 0.06 -16.56
C SER A 490 19.05 0.35 -17.06
N THR A 491 18.01 0.31 -16.21
CA THR A 491 16.65 0.67 -16.65
C THR A 491 16.47 2.18 -16.75
N CYS A 492 15.58 2.63 -17.66
CA CYS A 492 15.44 4.05 -17.96
C CYS A 492 14.86 4.86 -16.78
N GLU A 493 13.96 4.27 -15.99
CA GLU A 493 13.39 4.94 -14.82
C GLU A 493 14.42 5.11 -13.69
N GLU A 494 15.39 4.20 -13.54
CA GLU A 494 16.45 4.35 -12.54
C GLU A 494 17.34 5.57 -12.83
N GLN A 495 17.62 5.84 -14.11
CA GLN A 495 18.32 7.06 -14.52
C GLN A 495 17.47 8.31 -14.27
N ALA A 496 16.17 8.20 -14.50
CA ALA A 496 15.22 9.30 -14.27
C ALA A 496 15.11 9.65 -12.78
N PHE A 497 15.04 8.66 -11.90
CA PHE A 497 15.02 8.89 -10.45
C PHE A 497 16.34 9.46 -9.94
N LEU A 498 17.49 8.99 -10.44
CA LEU A 498 18.80 9.56 -10.11
C LEU A 498 18.90 11.02 -10.57
N TYR A 499 18.43 11.33 -11.77
CA TYR A 499 18.41 12.70 -12.31
C TYR A 499 17.62 13.65 -11.41
N VAL A 500 16.35 13.31 -11.14
CA VAL A 500 15.48 14.20 -10.35
C VAL A 500 15.96 14.30 -8.90
N ALA A 501 16.54 13.24 -8.35
CA ALA A 501 17.17 13.25 -7.02
C ALA A 501 18.31 14.26 -6.95
N LYS A 502 19.21 14.27 -7.93
CA LYS A 502 20.32 15.25 -8.00
C LYS A 502 19.80 16.68 -8.17
N VAL A 503 18.77 16.91 -8.99
CA VAL A 503 18.14 18.24 -9.18
C VAL A 503 17.51 18.74 -7.87
N HIS A 504 16.68 17.93 -7.23
CA HIS A 504 15.97 18.32 -6.00
C HIS A 504 16.94 18.49 -4.82
N MET A 505 17.96 17.62 -4.70
CA MET A 505 18.98 17.81 -3.67
C MET A 505 19.84 19.03 -3.94
N SER A 506 20.13 19.36 -5.19
CA SER A 506 20.84 20.60 -5.53
C SER A 506 20.06 21.83 -5.01
N GLU A 507 18.74 21.87 -5.21
CA GLU A 507 17.89 22.93 -4.68
C GLU A 507 17.89 22.95 -3.14
N LEU A 508 17.64 21.84 -2.47
CA LEU A 508 17.62 21.75 -1.01
C LEU A 508 18.95 22.21 -0.40
N LEU A 509 20.08 21.75 -0.95
CA LEU A 509 21.43 22.14 -0.49
C LEU A 509 21.71 23.62 -0.66
N TRP A 510 21.17 24.25 -1.73
CA TRP A 510 21.25 25.70 -1.90
C TRP A 510 20.58 26.46 -0.74
N TRP A 511 19.40 26.01 -0.32
CA TRP A 511 18.68 26.58 0.83
C TRP A 511 19.38 26.32 2.17
N LEU A 512 20.15 25.24 2.28
CA LEU A 512 20.92 24.89 3.47
C LEU A 512 22.34 25.49 3.49
N ASP A 513 22.66 26.41 2.57
CA ASP A 513 23.94 27.08 2.39
C ASP A 513 25.13 26.17 1.98
N MET A 514 24.84 24.95 1.51
CA MET A 514 25.81 23.97 1.00
C MET A 514 26.04 24.18 -0.52
N LYS A 515 26.40 25.39 -0.93
CA LYS A 515 26.37 25.86 -2.34
C LYS A 515 27.34 25.13 -3.27
N THR A 516 28.48 24.66 -2.77
CA THR A 516 29.45 23.90 -3.57
C THR A 516 28.86 22.56 -3.99
N GLU A 517 28.29 21.83 -3.05
CA GLU A 517 27.66 20.52 -3.29
C GLU A 517 26.41 20.67 -4.16
N SER A 518 25.60 21.72 -3.91
CA SER A 518 24.46 22.06 -4.75
C SER A 518 24.85 22.22 -6.22
N ARG A 519 25.89 22.99 -6.53
CA ARG A 519 26.37 23.19 -7.91
C ARG A 519 26.90 21.90 -8.52
N ARG A 520 27.62 21.07 -7.74
CA ARG A 520 28.14 19.79 -8.20
C ARG A 520 26.98 18.89 -8.68
N LEU A 521 25.98 18.68 -7.84
CA LEU A 521 24.81 17.85 -8.17
C LEU A 521 24.03 18.39 -9.38
N TYR A 522 23.90 19.70 -9.50
CA TYR A 522 23.23 20.32 -10.66
C TYR A 522 23.97 20.01 -11.98
N HIS A 523 25.29 20.12 -12.00
CA HIS A 523 26.10 19.81 -13.18
C HIS A 523 26.06 18.32 -13.51
N GLU A 524 26.14 17.45 -12.51
CA GLU A 524 26.04 16.01 -12.72
C GLU A 524 24.66 15.63 -13.29
N ALA A 525 23.58 16.23 -12.79
CA ALA A 525 22.25 16.02 -13.35
C ALA A 525 22.16 16.45 -14.82
N ALA A 526 22.73 17.61 -15.18
CA ALA A 526 22.72 18.10 -16.55
C ALA A 526 23.48 17.16 -17.51
N GLU A 527 24.65 16.62 -17.07
CA GLU A 527 25.42 15.68 -17.85
C GLU A 527 24.71 14.32 -17.99
N LEU A 528 24.08 13.84 -16.91
CA LEU A 528 23.27 12.61 -16.94
C LEU A 528 22.11 12.76 -17.93
N LYS A 529 21.38 13.90 -17.89
CA LYS A 529 20.28 14.15 -18.82
C LYS A 529 20.73 14.11 -20.28
N LYS A 530 21.85 14.73 -20.59
CA LYS A 530 22.41 14.76 -21.96
C LYS A 530 22.72 13.33 -22.43
N ARG A 531 23.52 12.58 -21.68
CA ARG A 531 23.90 11.20 -22.02
C ARG A 531 22.67 10.29 -22.14
N PHE A 532 21.69 10.44 -21.23
CA PHE A 532 20.47 9.65 -21.24
C PHE A 532 19.69 9.80 -22.55
N ASN A 533 19.44 11.03 -22.99
CA ASN A 533 18.70 11.28 -24.22
C ASN A 533 19.44 10.76 -25.47
N GLU A 534 20.77 10.73 -25.45
CA GLU A 534 21.58 10.13 -26.52
C GLU A 534 21.52 8.59 -26.52
N ALA A 535 21.60 7.97 -25.33
CA ALA A 535 21.72 6.50 -25.22
C ALA A 535 20.39 5.75 -25.22
N PHE A 536 19.33 6.31 -24.61
CA PHE A 536 18.05 5.60 -24.42
C PHE A 536 16.98 5.92 -25.46
N TRP A 537 17.11 7.00 -26.23
CA TRP A 537 16.11 7.38 -27.21
C TRP A 537 16.12 6.44 -28.43
N MET A 538 14.93 5.98 -28.85
CA MET A 538 14.69 5.17 -30.04
C MET A 538 13.94 6.01 -31.07
N PRO A 539 14.62 6.65 -32.05
CA PRO A 539 13.98 7.58 -32.99
C PRO A 539 12.90 6.92 -33.86
N ASP A 540 13.11 5.66 -34.26
CA ASP A 540 12.20 4.85 -35.07
C ASP A 540 10.89 4.53 -34.34
N LYS A 541 10.92 4.42 -32.99
CA LYS A 541 9.77 4.13 -32.15
C LYS A 541 9.14 5.37 -31.51
N GLY A 542 9.84 6.50 -31.54
CA GLY A 542 9.42 7.73 -30.85
C GLY A 542 9.23 7.53 -29.35
N TYR A 543 10.13 6.72 -28.72
CA TYR A 543 10.01 6.27 -27.34
C TYR A 543 11.38 5.97 -26.73
N PHE A 544 11.47 5.92 -25.41
CA PHE A 544 12.69 5.51 -24.74
C PHE A 544 12.78 3.99 -24.61
N ALA A 545 13.97 3.43 -24.75
CA ALA A 545 14.26 2.05 -24.48
C ALA A 545 13.95 1.70 -23.02
N LEU A 546 13.50 0.47 -22.76
CA LEU A 546 13.25 -0.04 -21.42
C LEU A 546 14.52 0.05 -20.55
N GLY A 547 15.67 -0.16 -21.15
CA GLY A 547 16.96 -0.10 -20.48
C GLY A 547 18.12 -0.34 -21.44
N LEU A 548 19.34 -0.40 -20.87
CA LEU A 548 20.53 -0.91 -21.54
C LEU A 548 20.91 -2.24 -20.88
N ASP A 549 21.34 -3.22 -21.69
CA ASP A 549 21.86 -4.48 -21.21
C ASP A 549 23.34 -4.37 -20.83
N SER A 550 23.93 -5.44 -20.28
CA SER A 550 25.34 -5.52 -19.86
C SER A 550 26.39 -5.22 -20.95
N ARG A 551 25.96 -4.96 -22.19
CA ARG A 551 26.81 -4.57 -23.33
C ARG A 551 26.49 -3.16 -23.82
N GLY A 552 25.71 -2.39 -23.08
CA GLY A 552 25.25 -1.06 -23.48
C GLY A 552 24.25 -1.05 -24.62
N ARG A 553 23.62 -2.20 -24.99
CA ARG A 553 22.64 -2.28 -26.08
C ARG A 553 21.26 -1.96 -25.56
N GLN A 554 20.47 -1.19 -26.33
CA GLN A 554 19.11 -0.85 -25.99
C GLN A 554 18.21 -2.10 -25.90
N ILE A 555 17.53 -2.25 -24.76
CA ILE A 555 16.42 -3.18 -24.57
C ILE A 555 15.18 -2.50 -25.14
N SER A 556 14.92 -2.73 -26.43
CA SER A 556 13.97 -1.92 -27.19
C SER A 556 12.49 -2.35 -27.05
N SER A 557 12.15 -3.03 -25.96
CA SER A 557 10.78 -3.38 -25.57
C SER A 557 9.99 -2.13 -25.14
N ILE A 558 8.71 -2.08 -25.51
CA ILE A 558 7.84 -0.96 -25.19
C ILE A 558 7.12 -1.25 -23.87
N ALA A 559 7.46 -0.48 -22.84
CA ALA A 559 6.99 -0.67 -21.47
C ALA A 559 6.62 0.67 -20.81
N SER A 560 5.92 0.64 -19.70
CA SER A 560 5.50 1.85 -18.94
C SER A 560 6.66 2.67 -18.38
N ASN A 561 7.83 2.07 -18.18
CA ASN A 561 9.01 2.69 -17.54
C ASN A 561 9.38 4.07 -18.13
N ALA A 562 9.21 4.26 -19.46
CA ALA A 562 9.48 5.55 -20.12
C ALA A 562 8.57 6.71 -19.62
N GLY A 563 7.41 6.41 -19.03
CA GLY A 563 6.55 7.41 -18.41
C GLY A 563 7.22 8.12 -17.23
N HIS A 564 8.04 7.41 -16.45
CA HIS A 564 8.82 7.99 -15.35
C HIS A 564 9.89 8.96 -15.85
N CYS A 565 10.44 8.75 -17.06
CA CYS A 565 11.42 9.66 -17.65
C CYS A 565 10.82 11.05 -17.92
N VAL A 566 9.55 11.08 -18.34
CA VAL A 566 8.80 12.34 -18.50
C VAL A 566 8.49 12.95 -17.13
N ALA A 567 8.02 12.13 -16.18
CA ALA A 567 7.70 12.58 -14.83
C ALA A 567 8.86 13.29 -14.13
N CYS A 568 10.04 12.69 -14.18
CA CYS A 568 11.25 13.21 -13.57
C CYS A 568 11.89 14.38 -14.35
N GLY A 569 11.54 14.57 -15.63
CA GLY A 569 12.06 15.65 -16.47
C GLY A 569 13.45 15.38 -17.06
N ILE A 570 13.92 14.13 -17.07
CA ILE A 570 15.17 13.72 -17.73
C ILE A 570 15.02 13.71 -19.26
N ALA A 571 13.82 13.44 -19.77
CA ALA A 571 13.52 13.53 -21.19
C ALA A 571 13.70 14.97 -21.71
N ASP A 572 14.31 15.15 -22.90
CA ASP A 572 14.33 16.43 -23.55
C ASP A 572 12.92 16.86 -23.96
N GLU A 573 12.61 18.15 -23.89
CA GLU A 573 11.25 18.68 -24.12
C GLU A 573 10.67 18.28 -25.47
N SER A 574 11.52 18.20 -26.51
CA SER A 574 11.13 17.76 -27.86
C SER A 574 10.69 16.31 -27.92
N LEU A 575 11.14 15.47 -26.98
CA LEU A 575 10.89 14.04 -26.92
C LEU A 575 9.67 13.68 -26.04
N VAL A 576 9.18 14.62 -25.25
CA VAL A 576 8.05 14.41 -24.32
C VAL A 576 6.76 14.07 -25.06
N LYS A 577 6.36 14.89 -26.03
CA LYS A 577 5.10 14.64 -26.77
C LYS A 577 5.08 13.32 -27.52
N PRO A 578 6.15 12.94 -28.27
CA PRO A 578 6.23 11.60 -28.87
C PRO A 578 6.09 10.48 -27.83
N THR A 579 6.84 10.56 -26.71
CA THR A 579 6.80 9.57 -25.63
C THR A 579 5.39 9.42 -25.06
N ILE A 580 4.71 10.51 -24.72
CA ILE A 580 3.35 10.47 -24.16
C ILE A 580 2.34 9.94 -25.18
N LYS A 581 2.45 10.35 -26.44
CA LYS A 581 1.60 9.79 -27.52
C LYS A 581 1.74 8.28 -27.61
N ARG A 582 2.97 7.76 -27.48
CA ARG A 582 3.25 6.32 -27.51
C ARG A 582 2.77 5.60 -26.24
N LEU A 583 2.95 6.20 -25.06
CA LEU A 583 2.47 5.69 -23.77
C LEU A 583 0.94 5.50 -23.77
N PHE A 584 0.22 6.40 -24.44
CA PHE A 584 -1.25 6.35 -24.54
C PHE A 584 -1.77 5.64 -25.80
N ALA A 585 -0.92 4.94 -26.54
CA ALA A 585 -1.34 4.07 -27.65
C ALA A 585 -2.13 2.87 -27.11
N LYS A 586 -2.99 2.25 -27.96
CA LYS A 586 -3.94 1.21 -27.55
C LYS A 586 -3.30 -0.03 -26.92
N ASP A 587 -2.09 -0.36 -27.33
CA ASP A 587 -1.34 -1.50 -26.81
C ASP A 587 -0.77 -1.24 -25.40
N LEU A 588 -0.50 0.02 -25.02
CA LEU A 588 -0.09 0.39 -23.67
C LEU A 588 -1.26 0.89 -22.81
N PHE A 589 -2.10 1.79 -23.30
CA PHE A 589 -3.23 2.31 -22.53
C PHE A 589 -4.45 1.40 -22.68
N SER A 590 -4.80 0.70 -21.60
CA SER A 590 -5.89 -0.28 -21.57
C SER A 590 -7.31 0.32 -21.62
N GLY A 591 -7.45 1.62 -21.36
CA GLY A 591 -8.72 2.30 -21.11
C GLY A 591 -9.02 2.49 -19.61
N TRP A 592 -8.38 1.71 -18.74
CA TRP A 592 -8.37 1.89 -17.28
C TRP A 592 -7.09 2.62 -16.83
N GLY A 593 -5.96 2.20 -17.36
CA GLY A 593 -4.63 2.71 -17.07
C GLY A 593 -3.58 2.22 -18.05
N VAL A 594 -2.34 2.56 -17.80
CA VAL A 594 -1.16 2.16 -18.60
C VAL A 594 -0.72 0.76 -18.16
N ARG A 595 -0.50 -0.12 -19.13
CA ARG A 595 0.04 -1.46 -18.92
C ARG A 595 1.54 -1.41 -18.70
N THR A 596 2.03 -2.31 -17.85
CA THR A 596 3.47 -2.45 -17.60
C THR A 596 4.28 -2.87 -18.83
N LEU A 597 3.66 -3.58 -19.79
CA LEU A 597 4.26 -3.99 -21.06
C LEU A 597 3.21 -3.86 -22.19
N SER A 598 3.66 -3.49 -23.38
CA SER A 598 2.81 -3.39 -24.58
C SER A 598 2.07 -4.70 -24.84
N ALA A 599 0.76 -4.63 -25.17
CA ALA A 599 -0.04 -5.79 -25.50
C ALA A 599 0.37 -6.46 -26.83
N ASP A 600 1.17 -5.78 -27.65
CA ASP A 600 1.73 -6.33 -28.91
C ASP A 600 3.04 -7.08 -28.67
N HIS A 601 3.54 -7.12 -27.43
CA HIS A 601 4.81 -7.78 -27.09
C HIS A 601 4.61 -9.29 -26.92
N PRO A 602 5.52 -10.17 -27.43
CA PRO A 602 5.34 -11.62 -27.32
C PRO A 602 5.30 -12.17 -25.90
N ALA A 603 5.94 -11.49 -24.93
CA ALA A 603 5.88 -11.86 -23.52
C ALA A 603 4.69 -11.22 -22.76
N TYR A 604 3.80 -10.50 -23.44
CA TYR A 604 2.63 -9.88 -22.81
C TYR A 604 1.69 -10.93 -22.23
N ASN A 605 1.32 -10.70 -20.96
CA ASN A 605 0.27 -11.45 -20.30
C ASN A 605 -0.49 -10.49 -19.36
N PRO A 606 -1.81 -10.26 -19.56
CA PRO A 606 -2.59 -9.33 -18.75
C PRO A 606 -2.65 -9.70 -17.27
N PHE A 607 -2.27 -10.92 -16.88
CA PHE A 607 -2.18 -11.41 -15.52
C PHE A 607 -0.73 -11.57 -15.03
N SER A 608 0.29 -11.20 -15.81
CA SER A 608 1.66 -11.21 -15.32
C SER A 608 1.93 -9.96 -14.47
N TYR A 609 2.54 -10.16 -13.31
CA TYR A 609 2.77 -9.12 -12.30
C TYR A 609 3.42 -7.84 -12.88
N HIS A 610 4.46 -7.97 -13.75
CA HIS A 610 5.11 -6.83 -14.38
C HIS A 610 5.15 -6.87 -15.94
N ARG A 611 4.43 -7.81 -16.59
CA ARG A 611 4.45 -7.97 -18.05
C ARG A 611 3.07 -7.83 -18.70
N GLY A 612 2.27 -6.86 -18.24
CA GLY A 612 1.01 -6.56 -18.89
C GLY A 612 -0.10 -6.04 -17.99
N THR A 613 -0.01 -6.19 -16.67
CA THR A 613 -0.94 -5.63 -15.68
C THR A 613 -0.91 -4.11 -15.64
N VAL A 614 -1.88 -3.51 -14.92
CA VAL A 614 -1.97 -2.08 -14.63
C VAL A 614 -1.70 -1.87 -13.14
N TRP A 615 -0.74 -1.01 -12.84
CA TRP A 615 -0.34 -0.64 -11.50
C TRP A 615 -0.79 0.79 -11.18
N PRO A 616 -1.72 1.00 -10.25
CA PRO A 616 -2.15 2.36 -9.89
C PRO A 616 -1.01 3.30 -9.55
N VAL A 617 -0.01 2.84 -8.80
CA VAL A 617 1.15 3.64 -8.34
C VAL A 617 1.91 4.33 -9.48
N GLU A 618 2.12 3.70 -10.63
CA GLU A 618 2.82 4.36 -11.75
C GLU A 618 2.11 5.64 -12.22
N HIS A 619 0.79 5.68 -12.09
CA HIS A 619 -0.05 6.77 -12.59
C HIS A 619 0.13 8.08 -11.81
N GLY A 620 0.56 8.02 -10.54
CA GLY A 620 0.97 9.18 -9.77
C GLY A 620 2.17 9.89 -10.41
N SER A 621 3.20 9.13 -10.71
CA SER A 621 4.38 9.63 -11.43
C SER A 621 4.00 10.20 -12.81
N PHE A 622 3.21 9.46 -13.61
CA PHE A 622 2.78 9.94 -14.92
C PHE A 622 1.95 11.23 -14.83
N ALA A 623 1.08 11.35 -13.83
CA ALA A 623 0.27 12.55 -13.60
C ALA A 623 1.15 13.79 -13.37
N ILE A 624 2.22 13.66 -12.57
CA ILE A 624 3.18 14.76 -12.35
C ILE A 624 3.84 15.17 -13.66
N GLY A 625 4.26 14.23 -14.50
CA GLY A 625 4.82 14.53 -15.81
C GLY A 625 3.82 15.24 -16.72
N LEU A 626 2.59 14.74 -16.80
CA LEU A 626 1.54 15.33 -17.64
C LEU A 626 1.17 16.75 -17.19
N MET A 627 1.08 17.00 -15.87
CA MET A 627 0.88 18.34 -15.32
C MET A 627 2.05 19.27 -15.67
N ARG A 628 3.29 18.82 -15.44
CA ARG A 628 4.53 19.59 -15.69
C ARG A 628 4.64 20.12 -17.12
N TYR A 629 4.20 19.33 -18.09
CA TYR A 629 4.27 19.70 -19.52
C TYR A 629 2.95 20.20 -20.10
N GLY A 630 1.94 20.50 -19.25
CA GLY A 630 0.64 21.03 -19.68
C GLY A 630 -0.18 20.08 -20.55
N LEU A 631 0.01 18.77 -20.38
CA LEU A 631 -0.67 17.72 -21.14
C LEU A 631 -1.99 17.29 -20.47
N HIS A 632 -2.85 18.26 -20.18
CA HIS A 632 -4.03 18.10 -19.34
C HIS A 632 -5.06 17.10 -19.90
N ASP A 633 -5.22 17.00 -21.23
CA ASP A 633 -6.14 16.03 -21.85
C ASP A 633 -5.74 14.59 -21.53
N TYR A 634 -4.44 14.27 -21.55
CA TYR A 634 -3.92 12.96 -21.19
C TYR A 634 -4.05 12.71 -19.69
N LEU A 635 -3.77 13.72 -18.87
CA LEU A 635 -3.94 13.67 -17.41
C LEU A 635 -5.40 13.34 -17.05
N GLN A 636 -6.36 14.10 -17.57
CA GLN A 636 -7.79 13.90 -17.32
C GLN A 636 -8.28 12.53 -17.82
N LYS A 637 -7.80 12.08 -18.99
CA LYS A 637 -8.14 10.76 -19.53
C LYS A 637 -7.65 9.63 -18.64
N MET A 638 -6.41 9.72 -18.19
CA MET A 638 -5.77 8.71 -17.32
C MET A 638 -6.44 8.66 -15.94
N THR A 639 -6.61 9.80 -15.31
CA THR A 639 -7.23 9.95 -13.99
C THR A 639 -8.68 9.46 -14.00
N ARG A 640 -9.42 9.78 -15.06
CA ARG A 640 -10.78 9.26 -15.26
C ARG A 640 -10.80 7.74 -15.27
N GLY A 641 -9.89 7.11 -16.03
CA GLY A 641 -9.79 5.65 -16.09
C GLY A 641 -9.56 5.01 -14.72
N MET A 642 -8.67 5.60 -13.91
CA MET A 642 -8.39 5.14 -12.55
C MET A 642 -9.61 5.27 -11.62
N PHE A 643 -10.29 6.42 -11.59
CA PHE A 643 -11.48 6.58 -10.75
C PHE A 643 -12.70 5.80 -11.25
N GLU A 644 -12.84 5.58 -12.56
CA GLU A 644 -13.85 4.67 -13.11
C GLU A 644 -13.56 3.21 -12.75
N ALA A 645 -12.28 2.81 -12.64
CA ALA A 645 -11.91 1.50 -12.09
C ALA A 645 -12.22 1.42 -10.59
N ALA A 646 -11.81 2.42 -9.80
CA ALA A 646 -12.11 2.51 -8.38
C ALA A 646 -13.63 2.42 -8.08
N ALA A 647 -14.47 3.00 -8.95
CA ALA A 647 -15.94 2.92 -8.82
C ALA A 647 -16.50 1.49 -8.83
N LEU A 648 -15.76 0.53 -9.37
CA LEU A 648 -16.16 -0.87 -9.49
C LEU A 648 -15.66 -1.74 -8.34
N PHE A 649 -14.56 -1.33 -7.68
CA PHE A 649 -14.05 -2.02 -6.51
C PHE A 649 -14.85 -1.66 -5.25
N ASP A 650 -14.96 -2.60 -4.32
CA ASP A 650 -15.58 -2.36 -3.02
C ASP A 650 -14.85 -1.22 -2.30
N PHE A 651 -15.61 -0.41 -1.58
CA PHE A 651 -15.13 0.78 -0.86
C PHE A 651 -14.44 1.82 -1.76
N HIS A 652 -14.56 1.72 -3.10
CA HIS A 652 -13.84 2.55 -4.07
C HIS A 652 -12.31 2.51 -3.92
N ARG A 653 -11.80 1.40 -3.40
CA ARG A 653 -10.40 1.14 -3.07
C ARG A 653 -9.69 0.49 -4.26
N LEU A 654 -8.66 1.15 -4.80
CA LEU A 654 -7.82 0.54 -5.83
C LEU A 654 -6.96 -0.57 -5.22
N PRO A 655 -6.87 -1.76 -5.86
CA PRO A 655 -5.95 -2.80 -5.44
C PRO A 655 -4.50 -2.42 -5.79
N GLU A 656 -3.53 -3.17 -5.26
CA GLU A 656 -2.12 -3.05 -5.63
C GLU A 656 -1.94 -3.06 -7.15
N VAL A 657 -2.55 -4.03 -7.80
CA VAL A 657 -2.45 -4.30 -9.23
C VAL A 657 -3.71 -4.97 -9.75
N PHE A 658 -4.09 -4.71 -10.98
CA PHE A 658 -5.17 -5.39 -11.69
C PHE A 658 -4.79 -5.72 -13.12
N SER A 659 -5.60 -6.54 -13.79
CA SER A 659 -5.26 -7.06 -15.12
C SER A 659 -5.17 -5.98 -16.20
N GLY A 660 -4.32 -6.23 -17.19
CA GLY A 660 -4.11 -5.32 -18.31
C GLY A 660 -5.06 -5.53 -19.50
N HIS A 661 -6.19 -6.19 -19.34
CA HIS A 661 -7.17 -6.32 -20.42
C HIS A 661 -7.63 -4.97 -20.96
N SER A 662 -7.85 -4.89 -22.25
CA SER A 662 -8.46 -3.71 -22.86
C SER A 662 -9.87 -3.52 -22.35
N ARG A 663 -10.24 -2.28 -22.07
CA ARG A 663 -11.63 -1.90 -21.78
C ARG A 663 -12.43 -1.93 -23.08
N ASP A 664 -13.20 -2.97 -23.26
CA ASP A 664 -14.02 -3.22 -24.45
C ASP A 664 -15.31 -3.98 -24.08
N GLU A 665 -16.09 -4.40 -25.07
CA GLU A 665 -17.33 -5.15 -24.85
C GLU A 665 -17.10 -6.53 -24.22
N ARG A 666 -15.92 -7.12 -24.38
CA ARG A 666 -15.55 -8.42 -23.82
C ARG A 666 -15.05 -8.30 -22.38
N HIS A 667 -14.44 -7.15 -22.04
CA HIS A 667 -13.88 -6.86 -20.74
C HIS A 667 -14.41 -5.49 -20.26
N PRO A 668 -15.72 -5.42 -19.88
CA PRO A 668 -16.37 -4.16 -19.50
C PRO A 668 -15.93 -3.65 -18.11
N PHE A 669 -15.19 -4.45 -17.35
CA PHE A 669 -14.60 -4.10 -16.05
C PHE A 669 -13.19 -4.69 -15.93
N PRO A 670 -12.34 -4.16 -15.02
CA PRO A 670 -11.00 -4.70 -14.76
C PRO A 670 -11.11 -6.13 -14.22
N ALA A 671 -10.28 -7.05 -14.73
CA ALA A 671 -10.16 -8.36 -14.13
C ALA A 671 -9.20 -8.30 -12.93
N MET A 672 -9.40 -9.20 -11.97
CA MET A 672 -8.62 -9.24 -10.74
C MET A 672 -7.23 -9.85 -10.97
N TYR A 673 -6.25 -9.42 -10.18
CA TYR A 673 -4.98 -10.14 -10.02
C TYR A 673 -5.08 -11.06 -8.79
N PRO A 674 -4.80 -12.37 -8.92
CA PRO A 674 -5.16 -13.34 -7.87
C PRO A 674 -4.48 -13.17 -6.52
N LYS A 675 -3.29 -12.55 -6.49
CA LYS A 675 -2.47 -12.35 -5.27
C LYS A 675 -2.14 -10.87 -5.07
N THR A 676 -3.16 -10.04 -5.01
CA THR A 676 -3.00 -8.59 -4.81
C THR A 676 -3.19 -8.21 -3.35
N ASN A 677 -2.45 -7.19 -2.89
CA ASN A 677 -2.74 -6.55 -1.62
C ASN A 677 -3.88 -5.54 -1.76
N TRP A 678 -4.71 -5.46 -0.71
CA TRP A 678 -5.89 -4.61 -0.68
C TRP A 678 -6.35 -4.38 0.78
N PRO A 679 -5.98 -3.25 1.42
CA PRO A 679 -5.27 -2.08 0.85
C PRO A 679 -3.77 -2.28 0.62
N GLN A 680 -3.24 -1.46 -0.30
CA GLN A 680 -1.82 -1.29 -0.55
C GLN A 680 -1.46 0.19 -0.39
N ALA A 681 -0.41 0.52 0.35
CA ALA A 681 -0.09 1.90 0.74
C ALA A 681 0.08 2.84 -0.47
N TRP A 682 0.84 2.45 -1.49
CA TRP A 682 1.03 3.28 -2.68
C TRP A 682 -0.21 3.35 -3.59
N SER A 683 -1.11 2.34 -3.58
CA SER A 683 -2.39 2.42 -4.31
C SER A 683 -3.41 3.31 -3.59
N CYS A 684 -3.32 3.41 -2.24
CA CYS A 684 -4.05 4.40 -1.47
C CYS A 684 -3.49 5.82 -1.71
N SER A 685 -2.17 5.95 -1.83
CA SER A 685 -1.52 7.26 -1.94
C SER A 685 -1.71 7.91 -3.31
N VAL A 686 -1.70 7.13 -4.39
CA VAL A 686 -1.76 7.65 -5.77
C VAL A 686 -3.01 8.51 -6.05
N VAL A 687 -4.15 8.21 -5.40
CA VAL A 687 -5.39 8.98 -5.63
C VAL A 687 -5.24 10.45 -5.25
N PHE A 688 -4.41 10.75 -4.24
CA PHE A 688 -4.11 12.13 -3.84
C PHE A 688 -3.27 12.84 -4.90
N THR A 689 -2.23 12.20 -5.42
CA THR A 689 -1.39 12.77 -6.50
C THR A 689 -2.19 12.99 -7.78
N LEU A 690 -3.08 12.07 -8.15
CA LEU A 690 -3.94 12.24 -9.33
C LEU A 690 -4.81 13.51 -9.21
N VAL A 691 -5.39 13.73 -8.04
CA VAL A 691 -6.19 14.95 -7.78
C VAL A 691 -5.29 16.17 -7.69
N GLN A 692 -4.18 16.12 -6.94
CA GLN A 692 -3.21 17.19 -6.83
C GLN A 692 -2.78 17.72 -8.19
N CYS A 693 -2.49 16.83 -9.14
CA CYS A 693 -2.07 17.22 -10.49
C CYS A 693 -3.20 17.87 -11.30
N MET A 694 -4.47 17.45 -11.14
CA MET A 694 -5.60 18.14 -11.78
C MET A 694 -5.86 19.52 -11.20
N LEU A 695 -5.54 19.72 -9.91
CA LEU A 695 -5.62 21.03 -9.26
C LEU A 695 -4.42 21.92 -9.57
N GLY A 696 -3.38 21.38 -10.24
CA GLY A 696 -2.12 22.09 -10.48
C GLY A 696 -1.48 22.57 -9.16
N LEU A 697 -1.70 21.85 -8.06
CA LEU A 697 -1.32 22.24 -6.71
C LEU A 697 0.14 21.90 -6.45
N TYR A 698 0.94 22.95 -6.19
CA TYR A 698 2.34 22.81 -5.85
C TYR A 698 2.71 23.67 -4.62
N PRO A 699 3.08 23.05 -3.49
CA PRO A 699 3.51 23.77 -2.31
C PRO A 699 4.97 24.20 -2.43
N TYR A 700 5.28 25.36 -1.88
CA TYR A 700 6.65 25.82 -1.73
C TYR A 700 6.81 26.55 -0.39
N ALA A 701 6.71 25.80 0.69
CA ALA A 701 6.74 26.30 2.06
C ALA A 701 8.01 27.12 2.42
N PRO A 702 9.21 26.88 1.81
CA PRO A 702 10.38 27.73 2.03
C PRO A 702 10.15 29.23 1.78
N LEU A 703 9.21 29.56 0.90
CA LEU A 703 8.79 30.93 0.60
C LEU A 703 7.35 31.25 1.04
N ASN A 704 6.74 30.39 1.87
CA ASN A 704 5.33 30.45 2.23
C ASN A 704 4.41 30.51 0.98
N GLY A 705 4.76 29.78 -0.08
CA GLY A 705 4.07 29.79 -1.36
C GLY A 705 3.20 28.56 -1.56
N LEU A 706 2.03 28.73 -2.18
CA LEU A 706 1.20 27.69 -2.75
C LEU A 706 0.80 28.11 -4.16
N PHE A 707 1.29 27.38 -5.15
CA PHE A 707 0.98 27.62 -6.55
C PHE A 707 -0.20 26.76 -6.96
N LEU A 708 -1.14 27.36 -7.71
CA LEU A 708 -2.36 26.70 -8.16
C LEU A 708 -2.61 26.99 -9.64
N ASP A 709 -2.81 25.93 -10.42
CA ASP A 709 -3.16 26.02 -11.82
C ASP A 709 -4.21 24.92 -12.17
N PRO A 710 -5.47 25.08 -11.70
CA PRO A 710 -6.48 24.05 -11.81
C PRO A 710 -6.96 23.83 -13.25
N HIS A 711 -7.08 22.56 -13.64
CA HIS A 711 -7.62 22.09 -14.91
C HIS A 711 -8.64 20.98 -14.69
N LEU A 712 -9.80 21.36 -14.12
CA LEU A 712 -10.85 20.40 -13.76
C LEU A 712 -11.60 19.89 -15.01
N PRO A 713 -11.80 18.56 -15.11
CA PRO A 713 -12.62 17.99 -16.18
C PRO A 713 -14.13 18.16 -15.89
N GLU A 714 -14.97 17.95 -16.92
CA GLU A 714 -16.43 18.00 -16.78
C GLU A 714 -16.99 16.99 -15.78
N TRP A 715 -16.35 15.83 -15.62
CA TRP A 715 -16.78 14.79 -14.68
C TRP A 715 -16.37 15.06 -13.23
N LEU A 716 -15.50 16.05 -12.99
CA LEU A 716 -15.14 16.57 -11.65
C LEU A 716 -15.28 18.11 -11.67
N PRO A 717 -16.50 18.64 -11.70
CA PRO A 717 -16.73 20.08 -11.88
C PRO A 717 -16.36 20.91 -10.66
N GLU A 718 -16.30 20.28 -9.48
CA GLU A 718 -15.96 20.94 -8.22
C GLU A 718 -15.34 19.95 -7.25
N ILE A 719 -14.33 20.41 -6.50
CA ILE A 719 -13.76 19.69 -5.35
C ILE A 719 -13.24 20.72 -4.33
N THR A 720 -13.50 20.43 -3.05
CA THR A 720 -12.96 21.19 -1.94
C THR A 720 -11.89 20.40 -1.23
N VAL A 721 -10.72 21.01 -1.03
CA VAL A 721 -9.63 20.50 -0.19
C VAL A 721 -9.65 21.34 1.08
N SER A 722 -9.90 20.71 2.21
CA SER A 722 -9.94 21.34 3.52
C SER A 722 -8.73 20.93 4.36
N ASN A 723 -8.37 21.77 5.33
CA ASN A 723 -7.27 21.48 6.27
C ASN A 723 -5.92 21.15 5.61
N LEU A 724 -5.62 21.75 4.46
CA LEU A 724 -4.35 21.55 3.76
C LEU A 724 -3.22 22.27 4.47
N HIS A 725 -2.19 21.55 4.87
CA HIS A 725 -1.02 22.06 5.57
C HIS A 725 0.11 22.43 4.59
N VAL A 726 0.58 23.68 4.61
CA VAL A 726 1.74 24.16 3.84
C VAL A 726 2.62 24.99 4.79
N GLY A 727 3.78 24.46 5.15
CA GLY A 727 4.64 25.08 6.16
C GLY A 727 3.92 25.23 7.51
N LYS A 728 3.83 26.48 7.98
CA LYS A 728 3.10 26.82 9.21
C LYS A 728 1.65 27.25 8.97
N ALA A 729 1.20 27.19 7.74
CA ALA A 729 -0.14 27.62 7.36
C ALA A 729 -1.05 26.41 7.14
N VAL A 730 -2.35 26.67 7.38
CA VAL A 730 -3.44 25.74 7.07
C VAL A 730 -4.43 26.49 6.19
N VAL A 731 -4.84 25.87 5.10
CA VAL A 731 -5.74 26.49 4.12
C VAL A 731 -6.84 25.53 3.67
N SER A 732 -8.03 26.06 3.42
CA SER A 732 -9.14 25.35 2.78
C SER A 732 -9.50 26.03 1.48
N ILE A 733 -9.56 25.29 0.39
CA ILE A 733 -9.70 25.81 -0.96
C ILE A 733 -10.77 25.02 -1.70
N ARG A 734 -11.70 25.73 -2.31
CA ARG A 734 -12.69 25.21 -3.25
C ARG A 734 -12.19 25.42 -4.66
N PHE A 735 -12.10 24.38 -5.45
CA PHE A 735 -11.77 24.42 -6.88
C PHE A 735 -13.05 24.13 -7.66
N TYR A 736 -13.27 24.87 -8.73
CA TYR A 736 -14.50 24.73 -9.53
C TYR A 736 -14.28 25.02 -11.00
N ARG A 737 -15.10 24.41 -11.83
CA ARG A 737 -15.14 24.64 -13.26
C ARG A 737 -16.08 25.79 -13.58
N GLU A 738 -15.62 26.71 -14.39
CA GLU A 738 -16.41 27.86 -14.88
C GLU A 738 -17.33 27.44 -16.05
N LYS A 739 -18.33 28.29 -16.34
CA LYS A 739 -19.30 28.04 -17.44
C LYS A 739 -18.69 28.02 -18.83
N ASP A 740 -17.58 28.74 -19.03
CA ASP A 740 -16.83 28.80 -20.28
C ASP A 740 -15.89 27.61 -20.49
N GLY A 741 -15.79 26.74 -19.48
CA GLY A 741 -14.93 25.55 -19.48
C GLY A 741 -13.59 25.74 -18.81
N GLY A 742 -13.25 26.96 -18.37
CA GLY A 742 -12.09 27.24 -17.52
C GLY A 742 -12.24 26.65 -16.13
N SER A 743 -11.18 26.73 -15.33
CA SER A 743 -11.21 26.36 -13.92
C SER A 743 -10.70 27.50 -13.06
N ASP A 744 -11.26 27.65 -11.87
CA ASP A 744 -10.82 28.64 -10.90
C ASP A 744 -10.87 28.07 -9.48
N TYR A 745 -10.46 28.85 -8.49
CA TYR A 745 -10.47 28.47 -7.10
C TYR A 745 -10.91 29.61 -6.19
N GLU A 746 -11.39 29.27 -5.01
CA GLU A 746 -11.77 30.19 -3.94
C GLU A 746 -11.11 29.73 -2.64
N VAL A 747 -10.37 30.61 -1.98
CA VAL A 747 -9.82 30.36 -0.64
C VAL A 747 -10.92 30.57 0.39
N LEU A 748 -11.40 29.48 1.01
CA LEU A 748 -12.51 29.49 1.98
C LEU A 748 -12.04 29.89 3.38
N ASP A 749 -10.89 29.36 3.81
CA ASP A 749 -10.24 29.66 5.10
C ASP A 749 -8.73 29.62 4.94
N LYS A 750 -8.04 30.47 5.66
CA LYS A 750 -6.58 30.50 5.68
C LYS A 750 -6.06 30.98 7.04
N ARG A 751 -5.25 30.16 7.68
CA ARG A 751 -4.56 30.50 8.94
C ARG A 751 -3.05 30.38 8.72
N GLY A 752 -2.30 31.34 9.21
CA GLY A 752 -0.85 31.41 9.07
C GLY A 752 -0.36 32.11 7.80
N PRO A 753 0.98 32.26 7.64
CA PRO A 753 1.57 32.95 6.51
C PRO A 753 1.56 32.05 5.26
N LEU A 754 0.76 32.38 4.26
CA LEU A 754 0.71 31.67 2.99
C LEU A 754 0.32 32.62 1.85
N HIS A 755 1.08 32.60 0.78
CA HIS A 755 0.78 33.25 -0.48
C HIS A 755 0.21 32.22 -1.45
N VAL A 756 -1.07 32.32 -1.76
CA VAL A 756 -1.73 31.50 -2.79
C VAL A 756 -1.64 32.22 -4.11
N VAL A 757 -1.00 31.60 -5.08
CA VAL A 757 -0.63 32.24 -6.36
C VAL A 757 -1.22 31.42 -7.51
N ARG A 758 -1.97 32.09 -8.40
CA ARG A 758 -2.50 31.45 -9.61
C ARG A 758 -1.46 31.44 -10.71
N GLN A 759 -0.68 30.39 -10.77
CA GLN A 759 0.24 30.11 -11.87
C GLN A 759 0.71 28.65 -11.83
N PRO A 760 1.21 28.09 -12.95
CA PRO A 760 1.82 26.76 -12.96
C PRO A 760 2.96 26.65 -11.96
N SER A 761 3.26 25.40 -11.53
CA SER A 761 4.42 25.10 -10.71
C SER A 761 5.71 25.72 -11.29
N PRO A 762 6.64 26.20 -10.46
CA PRO A 762 7.98 26.64 -10.91
C PRO A 762 8.75 25.58 -11.72
N TRP A 763 8.39 24.33 -11.57
CA TRP A 763 8.94 23.19 -12.32
C TRP A 763 8.18 22.86 -13.61
N SER A 764 7.17 23.66 -13.96
CA SER A 764 6.43 23.50 -15.22
C SER A 764 7.28 23.92 -16.43
N PHE A 765 7.14 23.23 -17.54
CA PHE A 765 7.80 23.56 -18.82
C PHE A 765 6.88 24.32 -19.78
N THR A 766 5.83 24.95 -19.27
CA THR A 766 4.88 25.77 -20.07
C THR A 766 5.40 27.18 -20.37
N ALA A 767 6.44 27.63 -19.63
CA ALA A 767 7.12 28.93 -19.84
C ALA A 767 8.66 28.74 -19.83
N SER A 768 9.43 29.70 -20.26
CA SER A 768 10.90 29.60 -20.20
C SER A 768 11.40 29.49 -18.75
N PRO A 769 12.52 28.79 -18.49
CA PRO A 769 13.05 28.63 -17.14
C PRO A 769 13.32 29.96 -16.42
N ALA A 770 13.78 30.97 -17.16
CA ALA A 770 14.06 32.28 -16.61
C ALA A 770 12.78 33.07 -16.28
N GLU A 771 11.76 33.02 -17.14
CA GLU A 771 10.45 33.63 -16.88
C GLU A 771 9.77 32.96 -15.68
N ARG A 772 9.78 31.64 -15.62
CA ARG A 772 9.22 30.87 -14.51
C ARG A 772 9.83 31.23 -13.17
N PHE A 773 11.16 31.32 -13.11
CA PHE A 773 11.87 31.66 -11.87
C PHE A 773 11.63 33.11 -11.43
N VAL A 774 11.63 34.06 -12.38
CA VAL A 774 11.37 35.47 -12.12
C VAL A 774 9.93 35.72 -11.70
N ASP A 775 8.97 35.08 -12.38
CA ASP A 775 7.55 35.22 -12.07
C ASP A 775 7.20 34.55 -10.71
N ALA A 776 7.77 33.38 -10.42
CA ALA A 776 7.62 32.74 -9.12
C ALA A 776 8.20 33.58 -7.98
N LEU A 777 9.41 34.15 -8.14
CA LEU A 777 10.02 35.04 -7.15
C LEU A 777 9.23 36.32 -6.96
N THR A 778 8.82 36.98 -8.05
CA THR A 778 8.11 38.28 -7.98
C THR A 778 6.69 38.14 -7.42
N SER A 779 6.03 36.99 -7.63
CA SER A 779 4.70 36.71 -7.09
C SER A 779 4.68 36.40 -5.59
N VAL A 780 5.79 35.91 -5.03
CA VAL A 780 5.92 35.55 -3.61
C VAL A 780 6.61 36.62 -2.77
N LEU A 781 7.36 37.51 -3.38
CA LEU A 781 7.94 38.65 -2.68
C LEU A 781 6.85 39.68 -2.33
N PRO A 782 6.83 40.26 -1.09
CA PRO A 782 5.84 41.24 -0.72
C PRO A 782 5.96 42.43 -1.69
N GLY A 783 4.82 42.78 -2.28
CA GLY A 783 4.72 43.73 -3.34
C GLY A 783 5.42 45.05 -3.09
N LYS A 784 5.89 45.65 -4.19
CA LYS A 784 6.13 47.06 -4.24
C LYS A 784 4.85 47.84 -4.07
#